data_0c677344f792593f0f6763c3d8660301
#
_entry.id   0c677344f792593f0f6763c3d8660301
#
_cell.length_a   1.000
_cell.length_b   1.000
_cell.length_c   1.000
_cell.angle_alpha   90.00
_cell.angle_beta   90.00
_cell.angle_gamma   90.00
#
_symmetry.space_group_name_H-M   'P 1'
#
loop_
_entity.id
_entity.type
_entity.pdbx_description
1 polymer ?
#
loop_
_entity_poly.entity_id
_entity_poly.type
_entity_poly.pdbx_seq_one_letter_code
_entity_poly.pdbx_strand_id
1 'polypeptide(L)'
;MSAATSPVRNGLRAALAVARRDLLEFVRDRRTLFITLLMPMAMYPVLALSSMLGVRTAISDLEARQAPRRLTLAVSGADAEAFAARIRGTVAAVAAAPPAGWPAAVEVEVVPAAEASAWLDAARADVWLQVEAGADRDLDGAATVRVEARTSAVRPVAGRVREHFMAVMRALADQVRGQRVARAGLPPTTLAPLVVDLRDGGPVVHEASRGIVPTAAGAVLVLLALLTATGAFYPAIDAVAGEKERGTIETLLIAPCRPGDIVFGKYLAILAVTLATLAINAVSIVLTAGVLARSLPAGSLLGLGPAGIAACAGVALVAYLGLASVAAALCLAVTAASRSVKEAQNTLTPVILLVSALAGSALLPGPSPTALAAVPFVGQVAIAKGMLDDGQAAVSLAQRARLAGVRLAISLAASGLVTWLLLRATTAALADEELLFRGPDAAAIRGWRPARRDLPTVSQGVAAAAIGFAALWYAQALCPTDLVRAVPVQLAMATLLPLAVLAWWQRVDLRETFRLRWPAGGPGRGTASLVAAAVGGGCLFLVGAAAFLAVRGTGLSPEARQLSERIVALFAAVPVWGSWLLIAVLPAVCEECLFRGWLLAAFAGRRPSAGRAFLAIVLQAACFAAFHLLPERMPQTFALGLLLGWMTLRSGSLVPAIIAHMAHNTVPLAIFVATTGTAESRLTATAAVPPAFVAAAVGCLAAAIAIVWAATRDPGAAANR
;
A
#
# COMPACT_ATOMS: atom_id res chain seq x y z
N MET A 1 -58.06 1.66 -13.91
CA MET A 1 -56.85 0.86 -14.35
C MET A 1 -55.63 1.48 -13.79
N SER A 2 -55.21 1.01 -12.60
CA SER A 2 -53.97 1.45 -11.97
C SER A 2 -52.80 0.69 -12.61
N ALA A 3 -51.88 1.42 -13.23
CA ALA A 3 -50.66 0.83 -13.83
C ALA A 3 -49.83 0.20 -12.69
N ALA A 4 -49.78 -1.11 -12.65
CA ALA A 4 -48.95 -1.88 -11.73
C ALA A 4 -47.48 -1.50 -12.00
N THR A 5 -46.92 -0.61 -11.21
CA THR A 5 -45.50 -0.23 -11.25
C THR A 5 -44.68 -1.47 -10.89
N SER A 6 -43.66 -1.81 -11.72
CA SER A 6 -42.83 -2.98 -11.49
C SER A 6 -42.21 -2.96 -10.09
N PRO A 7 -42.06 -4.11 -9.39
CA PRO A 7 -41.53 -4.17 -8.03
C PRO A 7 -40.13 -3.56 -7.87
N VAL A 8 -39.31 -3.55 -8.93
CA VAL A 8 -37.99 -2.91 -8.98
C VAL A 8 -38.10 -1.38 -8.92
N ARG A 9 -39.11 -0.81 -9.57
CA ARG A 9 -39.33 0.64 -9.58
C ARG A 9 -39.82 1.17 -8.24
N ASN A 10 -40.53 0.35 -7.49
CA ASN A 10 -40.96 0.68 -6.13
C ASN A 10 -39.80 0.61 -5.12
N GLY A 11 -38.91 -0.38 -5.23
CA GLY A 11 -37.72 -0.50 -4.37
C GLY A 11 -36.76 0.66 -4.52
N LEU A 12 -36.45 1.08 -5.76
CA LEU A 12 -35.56 2.24 -5.99
C LEU A 12 -36.18 3.55 -5.44
N ARG A 13 -37.49 3.73 -5.59
CA ARG A 13 -38.18 4.91 -5.01
C ARG A 13 -38.12 4.90 -3.48
N ALA A 14 -38.28 3.76 -2.83
CA ALA A 14 -38.14 3.62 -1.38
C ALA A 14 -36.71 3.94 -0.94
N ALA A 15 -35.70 3.39 -1.60
CA ALA A 15 -34.28 3.69 -1.32
C ALA A 15 -33.95 5.17 -1.47
N LEU A 16 -34.41 5.81 -2.54
CA LEU A 16 -34.22 7.26 -2.75
C LEU A 16 -34.94 8.10 -1.71
N ALA A 17 -36.12 7.69 -1.23
CA ALA A 17 -36.82 8.38 -0.15
C ALA A 17 -36.04 8.31 1.16
N VAL A 18 -35.47 7.14 1.52
CA VAL A 18 -34.59 6.97 2.67
C VAL A 18 -33.33 7.84 2.51
N ALA A 19 -32.67 7.78 1.35
CA ALA A 19 -31.48 8.58 1.08
C ALA A 19 -31.74 10.07 1.22
N ARG A 20 -32.86 10.56 0.65
CA ARG A 20 -33.24 11.97 0.76
C ARG A 20 -33.49 12.39 2.21
N ARG A 21 -34.16 11.56 3.01
CA ARG A 21 -34.40 11.82 4.43
C ARG A 21 -33.08 11.97 5.19
N ASP A 22 -32.21 11.00 5.07
CA ASP A 22 -30.92 10.97 5.78
C ASP A 22 -30.01 12.13 5.33
N LEU A 23 -29.99 12.47 4.04
CA LEU A 23 -29.25 13.65 3.53
C LEU A 23 -29.81 14.97 4.09
N LEU A 24 -31.13 15.12 4.19
CA LEU A 24 -31.75 16.32 4.76
C LEU A 24 -31.43 16.43 6.27
N GLU A 25 -31.39 15.31 7.00
CA GLU A 25 -31.01 15.28 8.40
C GLU A 25 -29.53 15.70 8.54
N PHE A 26 -28.62 15.16 7.72
CA PHE A 26 -27.21 15.55 7.71
C PHE A 26 -26.99 17.05 7.40
N VAL A 27 -27.67 17.60 6.39
CA VAL A 27 -27.55 19.01 6.03
C VAL A 27 -28.06 19.95 7.13
N ARG A 28 -29.03 19.50 7.93
CA ARG A 28 -29.55 20.29 9.07
C ARG A 28 -28.62 20.29 10.27
N ASP A 29 -27.76 19.27 10.42
CA ASP A 29 -26.74 19.23 11.46
C ASP A 29 -25.51 20.05 11.04
N ARG A 30 -25.53 21.34 11.39
CA ARG A 30 -24.44 22.28 11.09
C ARG A 30 -23.10 21.85 11.66
N ARG A 31 -23.07 21.18 12.81
CA ARG A 31 -21.84 20.73 13.48
C ARG A 31 -21.17 19.60 12.69
N THR A 32 -21.94 18.58 12.34
CA THR A 32 -21.44 17.43 11.58
C THR A 32 -21.06 17.87 10.17
N LEU A 33 -21.82 18.76 9.54
CA LEU A 33 -21.49 19.32 8.24
C LEU A 33 -20.16 20.09 8.26
N PHE A 34 -19.95 20.94 9.29
CA PHE A 34 -18.67 21.69 9.44
C PHE A 34 -17.49 20.74 9.63
N ILE A 35 -17.56 19.76 10.52
CA ILE A 35 -16.49 18.82 10.81
C ILE A 35 -16.17 17.93 9.58
N THR A 36 -17.20 17.48 8.85
CA THR A 36 -17.04 16.52 7.76
C THR A 36 -16.59 17.19 6.47
N LEU A 37 -17.08 18.38 6.15
CA LEU A 37 -16.83 19.04 4.87
C LEU A 37 -15.81 20.20 4.95
N LEU A 38 -15.97 21.10 5.93
CA LEU A 38 -15.18 22.33 5.96
C LEU A 38 -13.83 22.19 6.67
N MET A 39 -13.78 21.43 7.76
CA MET A 39 -12.54 21.23 8.52
C MET A 39 -11.44 20.55 7.68
N PRO A 40 -11.71 19.46 6.93
CA PRO A 40 -10.70 18.86 6.06
C PRO A 40 -10.20 19.80 4.96
N MET A 41 -11.08 20.66 4.41
CA MET A 41 -10.69 21.67 3.41
C MET A 41 -9.62 22.64 3.94
N ALA A 42 -9.74 23.05 5.20
CA ALA A 42 -8.77 23.96 5.81
C ALA A 42 -7.42 23.30 6.13
N MET A 43 -7.38 21.98 6.24
CA MET A 43 -6.15 21.23 6.55
C MET A 43 -5.12 21.27 5.42
N TYR A 44 -5.53 21.23 4.15
CA TYR A 44 -4.59 21.19 3.02
C TYR A 44 -3.70 22.44 2.93
N PRO A 45 -4.21 23.69 2.99
CA PRO A 45 -3.37 24.87 3.00
C PRO A 45 -2.40 24.89 4.19
N VAL A 46 -2.84 24.49 5.37
CA VAL A 46 -1.99 24.44 6.58
C VAL A 46 -0.89 23.40 6.45
N LEU A 47 -1.23 22.19 6.01
CA LEU A 47 -0.25 21.12 5.79
C LEU A 47 0.71 21.45 4.65
N ALA A 48 0.23 22.04 3.56
CA ALA A 48 1.08 22.47 2.45
C ALA A 48 2.06 23.54 2.89
N LEU A 49 1.61 24.52 3.66
CA LEU A 49 2.46 25.61 4.18
C LEU A 49 3.51 25.05 5.15
N SER A 50 3.12 24.21 6.10
CA SER A 50 4.04 23.59 7.07
C SER A 50 5.04 22.66 6.38
N SER A 51 4.59 21.86 5.40
CA SER A 51 5.48 21.00 4.59
C SER A 51 6.45 21.82 3.76
N MET A 52 6.02 22.94 3.19
CA MET A 52 6.88 23.83 2.41
C MET A 52 7.95 24.48 3.28
N LEU A 53 7.62 24.93 4.50
CA LEU A 53 8.60 25.42 5.45
C LEU A 53 9.58 24.31 5.85
N GLY A 54 9.07 23.11 6.21
CA GLY A 54 9.90 21.98 6.61
C GLY A 54 10.81 21.48 5.47
N VAL A 55 10.31 21.42 4.24
CA VAL A 55 11.12 21.03 3.07
C VAL A 55 12.18 22.10 2.76
N ARG A 56 11.83 23.39 2.81
CA ARG A 56 12.83 24.46 2.62
C ARG A 56 13.92 24.44 3.67
N THR A 57 13.58 24.29 4.95
CA THR A 57 14.58 24.18 6.02
C THR A 57 15.41 22.91 5.89
N ALA A 58 14.80 21.78 5.59
CA ALA A 58 15.50 20.52 5.38
C ALA A 58 16.46 20.59 4.16
N ILE A 59 16.01 21.18 3.03
CA ILE A 59 16.87 21.37 1.86
C ILE A 59 18.01 22.33 2.20
N SER A 60 17.74 23.46 2.84
CA SER A 60 18.79 24.42 3.22
C SER A 60 19.79 23.83 4.20
N ASP A 61 19.33 23.03 5.17
CA ASP A 61 20.18 22.33 6.12
C ASP A 61 20.99 21.20 5.47
N LEU A 62 20.37 20.43 4.58
CA LEU A 62 21.07 19.43 3.77
C LEU A 62 22.09 20.09 2.86
N GLU A 63 21.72 21.17 2.20
CA GLU A 63 22.63 21.97 1.37
C GLU A 63 23.77 22.57 2.18
N ALA A 64 23.51 23.07 3.39
CA ALA A 64 24.56 23.60 4.27
C ALA A 64 25.50 22.51 4.81
N ARG A 65 24.96 21.34 5.16
CA ARG A 65 25.75 20.20 5.67
C ARG A 65 26.49 19.43 4.59
N GLN A 66 25.98 19.42 3.35
CA GLN A 66 26.50 18.62 2.23
C GLN A 66 27.18 19.47 1.15
N ALA A 67 27.31 20.78 1.34
CA ALA A 67 28.09 21.61 0.43
C ALA A 67 29.51 21.03 0.32
N PRO A 68 29.93 20.54 -0.86
CA PRO A 68 31.29 20.07 -0.99
C PRO A 68 32.22 21.26 -0.76
N ARG A 69 32.87 21.26 0.39
CA ARG A 69 33.93 22.25 0.68
C ARG A 69 35.13 22.03 -0.22
N ARG A 70 35.22 20.81 -0.82
CA ARG A 70 36.27 20.39 -1.73
C ARG A 70 35.65 19.72 -2.94
N LEU A 71 36.23 19.97 -4.12
CA LEU A 71 35.93 19.27 -5.37
C LEU A 71 37.12 18.36 -5.70
N THR A 72 36.88 17.05 -5.73
CA THR A 72 37.94 16.07 -6.08
C THR A 72 37.72 15.59 -7.51
N LEU A 73 38.68 15.86 -8.37
CA LEU A 73 38.70 15.47 -9.78
C LEU A 73 39.64 14.29 -9.97
N ALA A 74 39.13 13.18 -10.50
CA ALA A 74 39.95 12.07 -10.99
C ALA A 74 40.19 12.22 -12.50
N VAL A 75 41.43 12.30 -12.94
CA VAL A 75 41.79 12.45 -14.35
C VAL A 75 42.45 11.16 -14.84
N SER A 76 41.99 10.62 -15.97
CA SER A 76 42.56 9.42 -16.60
C SER A 76 42.74 9.61 -18.09
N GLY A 77 43.62 8.83 -18.69
CA GLY A 77 43.91 8.86 -20.12
C GLY A 77 45.41 9.02 -20.43
N ALA A 78 45.74 9.07 -21.69
CA ALA A 78 47.15 9.14 -22.12
C ALA A 78 47.84 10.44 -21.69
N ASP A 79 47.15 11.57 -21.72
CA ASP A 79 47.68 12.91 -21.33
C ASP A 79 47.18 13.36 -19.98
N ALA A 80 46.75 12.44 -19.11
CA ALA A 80 46.08 12.76 -17.83
C ALA A 80 46.96 13.63 -16.92
N GLU A 81 48.28 13.37 -16.81
CA GLU A 81 49.16 14.14 -15.92
C GLU A 81 49.37 15.57 -16.42
N ALA A 82 49.57 15.75 -17.74
CA ALA A 82 49.72 17.08 -18.34
C ALA A 82 48.41 17.91 -18.17
N PHE A 83 47.28 17.29 -18.43
CA PHE A 83 45.96 17.92 -18.28
C PHE A 83 45.64 18.27 -16.82
N ALA A 84 45.94 17.38 -15.88
CA ALA A 84 45.81 17.61 -14.45
C ALA A 84 46.71 18.76 -13.95
N ALA A 85 47.94 18.84 -14.46
CA ALA A 85 48.86 19.95 -14.17
C ALA A 85 48.27 21.31 -14.62
N ARG A 86 47.64 21.37 -15.82
CA ARG A 86 46.95 22.57 -16.28
C ARG A 86 45.77 22.97 -15.39
N ILE A 87 44.93 22.00 -14.95
CA ILE A 87 43.85 22.29 -14.03
C ILE A 87 44.42 22.84 -12.71
N ARG A 88 45.47 22.20 -12.15
CA ARG A 88 46.13 22.68 -10.93
C ARG A 88 46.70 24.10 -11.10
N GLY A 89 47.32 24.38 -12.26
CA GLY A 89 47.82 25.72 -12.61
C GLY A 89 46.68 26.77 -12.70
N THR A 90 45.56 26.41 -13.31
CA THR A 90 44.37 27.28 -13.39
C THR A 90 43.79 27.55 -12.00
N VAL A 91 43.69 26.51 -11.19
CA VAL A 91 43.19 26.63 -9.80
C VAL A 91 44.10 27.57 -8.99
N ALA A 92 45.38 27.45 -9.08
CA ALA A 92 46.36 28.32 -8.44
C ALA A 92 46.24 29.79 -8.90
N ALA A 93 46.06 30.00 -10.22
CA ALA A 93 45.96 31.33 -10.82
C ALA A 93 44.67 32.05 -10.40
N VAL A 94 43.57 31.32 -10.17
CA VAL A 94 42.25 31.85 -9.82
C VAL A 94 42.07 31.98 -8.30
N ALA A 95 42.91 31.38 -7.48
CA ALA A 95 42.80 31.36 -6.03
C ALA A 95 42.75 32.75 -5.35
N ALA A 96 43.35 33.78 -5.98
CA ALA A 96 43.35 35.16 -5.45
C ALA A 96 42.03 35.90 -5.63
N ALA A 97 41.25 35.57 -6.67
CA ALA A 97 39.95 36.18 -6.96
C ALA A 97 39.01 35.15 -7.63
N PRO A 98 38.45 34.23 -6.83
CA PRO A 98 37.65 33.15 -7.36
C PRO A 98 36.31 33.67 -7.91
N PRO A 99 35.87 33.18 -9.10
CA PRO A 99 34.54 33.55 -9.65
C PRO A 99 33.40 32.92 -8.87
N ALA A 100 32.19 33.42 -9.10
CA ALA A 100 30.99 32.86 -8.49
C ALA A 100 30.83 31.37 -8.80
N GLY A 101 30.45 30.57 -7.80
CA GLY A 101 30.35 29.11 -7.92
C GLY A 101 31.69 28.35 -7.80
N TRP A 102 32.78 29.02 -7.39
CA TRP A 102 34.08 28.37 -7.17
C TRP A 102 34.06 27.49 -5.92
N PRO A 103 34.64 26.28 -5.94
CA PRO A 103 34.76 25.44 -4.75
C PRO A 103 35.78 26.00 -3.75
N ALA A 104 35.64 25.68 -2.46
CA ALA A 104 36.58 26.13 -1.44
C ALA A 104 37.98 25.51 -1.61
N ALA A 105 38.08 24.30 -2.17
CA ALA A 105 39.30 23.66 -2.55
C ALA A 105 39.07 22.73 -3.78
N VAL A 106 40.05 22.61 -4.65
CA VAL A 106 40.06 21.68 -5.78
C VAL A 106 41.23 20.73 -5.64
N GLU A 107 40.94 19.45 -5.52
CA GLU A 107 41.96 18.39 -5.51
C GLU A 107 41.91 17.65 -6.86
N VAL A 108 43.04 17.47 -7.50
CA VAL A 108 43.15 16.81 -8.81
C VAL A 108 44.09 15.64 -8.69
N GLU A 109 43.56 14.45 -8.88
CA GLU A 109 44.32 13.21 -8.80
C GLU A 109 44.33 12.50 -10.17
N VAL A 110 45.44 11.92 -10.54
CA VAL A 110 45.56 11.10 -11.75
C VAL A 110 45.36 9.66 -11.36
N VAL A 111 44.40 9.01 -12.02
CA VAL A 111 43.96 7.66 -11.68
C VAL A 111 44.01 6.79 -12.94
N PRO A 112 44.45 5.51 -12.85
CA PRO A 112 44.32 4.57 -13.96
C PRO A 112 42.88 4.45 -14.43
N ALA A 113 42.63 4.42 -15.73
CA ALA A 113 41.29 4.35 -16.31
C ALA A 113 40.48 3.14 -15.81
N ALA A 114 41.17 2.03 -15.50
CA ALA A 114 40.54 0.82 -14.96
C ALA A 114 39.97 1.00 -13.52
N GLU A 115 40.50 1.95 -12.75
CA GLU A 115 40.10 2.20 -11.35
C GLU A 115 39.17 3.40 -11.22
N ALA A 116 39.03 4.22 -12.24
CA ALA A 116 38.35 5.49 -12.18
C ALA A 116 36.83 5.35 -11.86
N SER A 117 36.15 4.32 -12.37
CA SER A 117 34.77 4.02 -12.03
C SER A 117 34.62 3.62 -10.57
N ALA A 118 35.53 2.81 -10.03
CA ALA A 118 35.52 2.40 -8.64
C ALA A 118 35.77 3.59 -7.69
N TRP A 119 36.53 4.59 -8.10
CA TRP A 119 36.74 5.83 -7.35
C TRP A 119 35.49 6.68 -7.28
N LEU A 120 34.70 6.76 -8.36
CA LEU A 120 33.37 7.43 -8.34
C LEU A 120 32.37 6.70 -7.45
N ASP A 121 32.29 5.36 -7.56
CA ASP A 121 31.37 4.54 -6.79
C ASP A 121 31.71 4.54 -5.29
N ALA A 122 33.00 4.59 -4.95
CA ALA A 122 33.45 4.75 -3.55
C ALA A 122 33.40 6.19 -3.02
N ALA A 123 32.89 7.15 -3.82
CA ALA A 123 32.84 8.57 -3.50
C ALA A 123 34.21 9.19 -3.13
N ARG A 124 35.32 8.64 -3.68
CA ARG A 124 36.67 9.17 -3.55
C ARG A 124 36.93 10.34 -4.50
N ALA A 125 36.26 10.34 -5.68
CA ALA A 125 36.22 11.46 -6.59
C ALA A 125 34.80 11.95 -6.81
N ASP A 126 34.62 13.26 -7.02
CA ASP A 126 33.34 13.89 -7.34
C ASP A 126 33.06 13.84 -8.85
N VAL A 127 34.14 14.00 -9.67
CA VAL A 127 34.06 13.95 -11.13
C VAL A 127 35.23 13.15 -11.64
N TRP A 128 34.98 12.30 -12.61
CA TRP A 128 36.00 11.61 -13.41
C TRP A 128 36.04 12.22 -14.79
N LEU A 129 37.28 12.60 -15.20
CA LEU A 129 37.61 13.15 -16.50
C LEU A 129 38.38 12.12 -17.31
N GLN A 130 37.92 11.82 -18.51
CA GLN A 130 38.64 11.00 -19.46
C GLN A 130 39.25 11.89 -20.56
N VAL A 131 40.55 11.89 -20.65
CA VAL A 131 41.33 12.73 -21.56
C VAL A 131 41.92 11.89 -22.68
N GLU A 132 41.66 12.31 -23.91
CA GLU A 132 42.20 11.64 -25.11
C GLU A 132 43.69 11.96 -25.31
N ALA A 133 44.40 11.08 -26.06
CA ALA A 133 45.77 11.30 -26.43
C ALA A 133 45.94 12.53 -27.36
N GLY A 134 46.90 13.38 -27.07
CA GLY A 134 47.11 14.62 -27.81
C GLY A 134 46.37 15.84 -27.26
N ALA A 135 45.45 15.67 -26.28
CA ALA A 135 44.61 16.75 -25.74
C ALA A 135 45.46 17.94 -25.22
N ASP A 136 46.55 17.70 -24.57
CA ASP A 136 47.42 18.78 -24.05
C ASP A 136 48.06 19.61 -25.17
N ARG A 137 48.55 18.97 -26.24
CA ARG A 137 49.06 19.66 -27.43
C ARG A 137 47.99 20.42 -28.18
N ASP A 138 46.77 19.85 -28.27
CA ASP A 138 45.62 20.44 -28.94
C ASP A 138 45.13 21.69 -28.21
N LEU A 139 45.24 21.73 -26.88
CA LEU A 139 44.94 22.94 -26.10
C LEU A 139 45.89 24.10 -26.43
N ASP A 140 47.15 23.82 -26.74
CA ASP A 140 48.11 24.83 -27.17
C ASP A 140 48.00 25.21 -28.65
N GLY A 141 47.36 24.36 -29.46
CA GLY A 141 47.09 24.56 -30.88
C GLY A 141 45.77 25.29 -31.15
N ALA A 142 45.29 25.16 -32.37
CA ALA A 142 44.01 25.74 -32.81
C ALA A 142 42.82 24.76 -32.69
N ALA A 143 43.06 23.51 -32.31
CA ALA A 143 42.03 22.48 -32.22
C ALA A 143 41.14 22.64 -31.01
N THR A 144 39.89 22.15 -31.11
CA THR A 144 38.97 22.04 -29.98
C THR A 144 39.16 20.69 -29.28
N VAL A 145 39.47 20.72 -27.99
CA VAL A 145 39.63 19.50 -27.17
C VAL A 145 38.28 19.12 -26.62
N ARG A 146 37.90 17.86 -26.80
CA ARG A 146 36.73 17.27 -26.19
C ARG A 146 37.13 16.41 -25.00
N VAL A 147 36.53 16.65 -23.83
CA VAL A 147 36.78 15.88 -22.62
C VAL A 147 35.46 15.26 -22.16
N GLU A 148 35.45 13.97 -21.96
CA GLU A 148 34.30 13.27 -21.37
C GLU A 148 34.42 13.34 -19.85
N ALA A 149 33.36 13.80 -19.19
CA ALA A 149 33.29 13.90 -17.75
C ALA A 149 32.09 13.10 -17.22
N ARG A 150 32.31 12.36 -16.13
CA ARG A 150 31.28 11.61 -15.42
C ARG A 150 31.26 12.02 -13.96
N THR A 151 30.06 12.23 -13.39
CA THR A 151 29.88 12.60 -12.00
C THR A 151 29.56 11.37 -11.14
N SER A 152 29.91 11.40 -9.84
CA SER A 152 29.56 10.33 -8.90
C SER A 152 28.03 10.26 -8.72
N ALA A 153 27.47 9.07 -8.83
CA ALA A 153 26.06 8.79 -8.62
C ALA A 153 25.67 8.67 -7.13
N VAL A 154 26.66 8.56 -6.25
CA VAL A 154 26.45 8.23 -4.81
C VAL A 154 26.20 9.47 -3.95
N ARG A 155 26.53 10.66 -4.42
CA ARG A 155 26.34 11.90 -3.63
C ARG A 155 25.11 12.70 -4.05
N PRO A 156 24.24 13.07 -3.09
CA PRO A 156 23.01 13.81 -3.36
C PRO A 156 23.20 15.27 -3.82
N VAL A 157 24.43 15.74 -3.97
CA VAL A 157 24.80 17.13 -4.29
C VAL A 157 25.28 17.34 -5.73
N ALA A 158 24.87 16.47 -6.64
CA ALA A 158 25.34 16.50 -8.04
C ALA A 158 25.15 17.85 -8.73
N GLY A 159 24.15 18.63 -8.38
CA GLY A 159 23.93 19.98 -8.91
C GLY A 159 25.08 20.95 -8.59
N ARG A 160 25.55 20.95 -7.35
CA ARG A 160 26.67 21.83 -6.92
C ARG A 160 28.04 21.31 -7.37
N VAL A 161 28.23 19.99 -7.34
CA VAL A 161 29.43 19.38 -7.92
C VAL A 161 29.56 19.78 -9.40
N ARG A 162 28.46 19.71 -10.15
CA ARG A 162 28.38 20.16 -11.53
C ARG A 162 28.69 21.64 -11.68
N GLU A 163 28.12 22.49 -10.83
CA GLU A 163 28.35 23.94 -10.84
C GLU A 163 29.82 24.26 -10.58
N HIS A 164 30.41 23.68 -9.53
CA HIS A 164 31.81 23.82 -9.17
C HIS A 164 32.73 23.33 -10.27
N PHE A 165 32.44 22.13 -10.82
CA PHE A 165 33.21 21.55 -11.93
C PHE A 165 33.18 22.44 -13.17
N MET A 166 31.96 22.93 -13.54
CA MET A 166 31.83 23.82 -14.71
C MET A 166 32.50 25.18 -14.48
N ALA A 167 32.58 25.66 -13.24
CA ALA A 167 33.35 26.87 -12.92
C ALA A 167 34.84 26.67 -13.16
N VAL A 168 35.40 25.53 -12.73
CA VAL A 168 36.78 25.16 -12.94
C VAL A 168 37.09 25.02 -14.45
N MET A 169 36.22 24.31 -15.20
CA MET A 169 36.39 24.10 -16.63
C MET A 169 36.28 25.40 -17.45
N ARG A 170 35.38 26.30 -17.07
CA ARG A 170 35.27 27.63 -17.68
C ARG A 170 36.53 28.46 -17.44
N ALA A 171 37.03 28.46 -16.22
CA ALA A 171 38.31 29.18 -15.93
C ALA A 171 39.48 28.64 -16.75
N LEU A 172 39.59 27.31 -16.88
CA LEU A 172 40.57 26.68 -17.75
C LEU A 172 40.39 27.10 -19.24
N ALA A 173 39.16 27.05 -19.74
CA ALA A 173 38.86 27.45 -21.11
C ALA A 173 39.17 28.92 -21.36
N ASP A 174 38.86 29.82 -20.41
CA ASP A 174 39.15 31.24 -20.52
C ASP A 174 40.67 31.54 -20.46
N GLN A 175 41.42 30.82 -19.65
CA GLN A 175 42.85 30.94 -19.59
C GLN A 175 43.51 30.49 -20.92
N VAL A 176 43.10 29.32 -21.44
CA VAL A 176 43.59 28.83 -22.73
C VAL A 176 43.20 29.76 -23.87
N ARG A 177 41.98 30.28 -23.87
CA ARG A 177 41.51 31.28 -24.82
C ARG A 177 42.37 32.54 -24.79
N GLY A 178 42.65 33.07 -23.60
CA GLY A 178 43.54 34.22 -23.44
C GLY A 178 44.93 33.98 -24.00
N GLN A 179 45.53 32.81 -23.76
CA GLN A 179 46.84 32.42 -24.29
C GLN A 179 46.83 32.32 -25.82
N ARG A 180 45.79 31.72 -26.43
CA ARG A 180 45.62 31.58 -27.85
C ARG A 180 45.47 32.95 -28.55
N VAL A 181 44.64 33.82 -27.96
CA VAL A 181 44.42 35.18 -28.44
C VAL A 181 45.72 35.98 -28.40
N ALA A 182 46.47 35.89 -27.30
CA ALA A 182 47.76 36.55 -27.17
C ALA A 182 48.78 36.08 -28.22
N ARG A 183 48.76 34.83 -28.60
CA ARG A 183 49.66 34.24 -29.64
C ARG A 183 49.22 34.58 -31.06
N ALA A 184 47.94 34.71 -31.35
CA ALA A 184 47.37 34.77 -32.70
C ALA A 184 46.87 36.19 -33.12
N GLY A 185 46.77 37.14 -32.19
CA GLY A 185 46.26 38.47 -32.50
C GLY A 185 44.77 38.52 -32.90
N LEU A 186 43.98 37.51 -32.57
CA LEU A 186 42.59 37.35 -32.99
C LEU A 186 41.61 37.75 -31.85
N PRO A 187 40.37 38.16 -32.17
CA PRO A 187 39.40 38.52 -31.15
C PRO A 187 38.95 37.29 -30.33
N PRO A 188 38.67 37.45 -29.01
CA PRO A 188 38.38 36.36 -28.08
C PRO A 188 37.14 35.51 -28.41
N THR A 189 36.24 36.04 -29.20
CA THR A 189 34.92 35.45 -29.54
C THR A 189 35.01 34.33 -30.60
N THR A 190 36.17 34.17 -31.26
CA THR A 190 36.30 33.24 -32.41
C THR A 190 36.77 31.82 -32.05
N LEU A 191 37.19 31.56 -30.81
CA LEU A 191 37.76 30.29 -30.41
C LEU A 191 37.03 29.65 -29.24
N ALA A 192 36.50 28.44 -29.44
CA ALA A 192 36.01 27.57 -28.38
C ALA A 192 37.06 26.50 -28.04
N PRO A 193 38.00 26.75 -27.09
CA PRO A 193 39.17 25.91 -26.86
C PRO A 193 38.83 24.57 -26.21
N LEU A 194 37.69 24.48 -25.51
CA LEU A 194 37.32 23.30 -24.76
C LEU A 194 35.81 23.07 -24.88
N VAL A 195 35.42 21.86 -25.28
CA VAL A 195 34.03 21.36 -25.23
C VAL A 195 34.03 20.27 -24.15
N VAL A 196 33.21 20.49 -23.13
CA VAL A 196 33.00 19.52 -22.07
C VAL A 196 31.66 18.85 -22.30
N ASP A 197 31.66 17.58 -22.63
CA ASP A 197 30.47 16.73 -22.73
C ASP A 197 30.28 16.07 -21.35
N LEU A 198 29.45 16.72 -20.50
CA LEU A 198 29.16 16.24 -19.16
C LEU A 198 28.00 15.26 -19.24
N ARG A 199 28.31 13.97 -19.08
CA ARG A 199 27.31 12.90 -18.98
C ARG A 199 27.02 12.59 -17.53
N ASP A 200 25.74 12.57 -17.19
CA ASP A 200 25.30 12.11 -15.86
C ASP A 200 25.62 10.62 -15.73
N GLY A 201 26.30 10.23 -14.67
CA GLY A 201 26.84 8.88 -14.45
C GLY A 201 25.81 7.80 -14.12
N GLY A 202 24.51 8.06 -14.38
CA GLY A 202 23.42 7.11 -14.18
C GLY A 202 22.14 7.74 -13.62
N PRO A 203 21.07 6.98 -13.53
CA PRO A 203 19.72 7.48 -13.18
C PRO A 203 19.57 8.03 -11.75
N VAL A 204 20.56 7.86 -10.87
CA VAL A 204 20.48 8.17 -9.43
C VAL A 204 20.47 9.67 -9.13
N VAL A 205 21.08 10.49 -9.95
CA VAL A 205 21.15 11.95 -9.75
C VAL A 205 19.79 12.63 -10.00
N HIS A 206 18.99 12.05 -10.86
CA HIS A 206 17.62 12.46 -11.06
C HIS A 206 16.67 11.94 -9.95
N GLU A 207 17.03 10.88 -9.22
CA GLU A 207 16.19 10.29 -8.18
C GLU A 207 16.08 11.16 -6.92
N ALA A 208 17.10 11.83 -6.47
CA ALA A 208 17.01 12.64 -5.23
C ALA A 208 16.12 13.90 -5.42
N SER A 209 16.23 14.62 -6.51
CA SER A 209 15.35 15.76 -6.80
C SER A 209 14.02 15.33 -7.44
N ARG A 210 13.98 14.22 -8.19
CA ARG A 210 12.76 13.58 -8.70
C ARG A 210 12.01 12.81 -7.62
N GLY A 211 12.67 12.33 -6.57
CA GLY A 211 12.03 11.58 -5.49
C GLY A 211 11.20 12.42 -4.53
N ILE A 212 11.58 13.66 -4.27
CA ILE A 212 10.88 14.51 -3.27
C ILE A 212 9.50 14.94 -3.75
N VAL A 213 9.39 15.41 -4.99
CA VAL A 213 8.10 15.92 -5.52
C VAL A 213 7.10 14.78 -5.77
N PRO A 214 7.43 13.65 -6.42
CA PRO A 214 6.52 12.51 -6.53
C PRO A 214 6.15 11.90 -5.19
N THR A 215 7.08 11.84 -4.22
CA THR A 215 6.80 11.34 -2.86
C THR A 215 5.84 12.27 -2.13
N ALA A 216 6.04 13.58 -2.20
CA ALA A 216 5.14 14.57 -1.62
C ALA A 216 3.75 14.52 -2.28
N ALA A 217 3.69 14.41 -3.61
CA ALA A 217 2.43 14.25 -4.34
C ALA A 217 1.73 12.93 -3.97
N GLY A 218 2.48 11.84 -3.80
CA GLY A 218 1.97 10.57 -3.30
C GLY A 218 1.37 10.70 -1.90
N ALA A 219 2.03 11.41 -0.98
CA ALA A 219 1.53 11.67 0.36
C ALA A 219 0.21 12.48 0.34
N VAL A 220 0.08 13.46 -0.57
CA VAL A 220 -1.17 14.20 -0.78
C VAL A 220 -2.29 13.28 -1.26
N LEU A 221 -1.99 12.33 -2.15
CA LEU A 221 -2.97 11.33 -2.60
C LEU A 221 -3.42 10.43 -1.44
N VAL A 222 -2.51 9.96 -0.59
CA VAL A 222 -2.87 9.17 0.61
C VAL A 222 -3.71 10.00 1.57
N LEU A 223 -3.38 11.27 1.78
CA LEU A 223 -4.18 12.17 2.60
C LEU A 223 -5.58 12.37 2.03
N LEU A 224 -5.71 12.51 0.70
CA LEU A 224 -7.01 12.58 0.02
C LEU A 224 -7.81 11.28 0.25
N ALA A 225 -7.17 10.11 0.19
CA ALA A 225 -7.81 8.83 0.47
C ALA A 225 -8.32 8.77 1.91
N LEU A 226 -7.49 9.18 2.88
CA LEU A 226 -7.86 9.23 4.30
C LEU A 226 -9.05 10.16 4.53
N LEU A 227 -8.99 11.40 4.02
CA LEU A 227 -10.05 12.38 4.20
C LEU A 227 -11.35 11.99 3.46
N THR A 228 -11.23 11.28 2.33
CA THR A 228 -12.40 10.69 1.66
C THR A 228 -13.03 9.60 2.51
N ALA A 229 -12.24 8.70 3.07
CA ALA A 229 -12.74 7.63 3.93
C ALA A 229 -13.38 8.17 5.23
N THR A 230 -12.76 9.20 5.84
CA THR A 230 -13.34 9.88 7.02
C THR A 230 -14.62 10.63 6.71
N GLY A 231 -14.85 11.04 5.45
CA GLY A 231 -16.10 11.63 4.99
C GLY A 231 -17.31 10.71 5.14
N ALA A 232 -17.10 9.38 5.17
CA ALA A 232 -18.15 8.40 5.42
C ALA A 232 -18.42 8.18 6.92
N PHE A 233 -17.51 8.57 7.81
CA PHE A 233 -17.48 8.21 9.21
C PHE A 233 -18.71 8.70 9.98
N TYR A 234 -18.89 10.01 10.08
CA TYR A 234 -20.00 10.61 10.83
C TYR A 234 -21.36 10.32 10.21
N PRO A 235 -21.55 10.43 8.89
CA PRO A 235 -22.83 10.10 8.26
C PRO A 235 -23.26 8.65 8.50
N ALA A 236 -22.30 7.69 8.49
CA ALA A 236 -22.62 6.30 8.76
C ALA A 236 -23.03 6.07 10.22
N ILE A 237 -22.35 6.72 11.18
CA ILE A 237 -22.71 6.62 12.61
C ILE A 237 -24.13 7.13 12.85
N ASP A 238 -24.44 8.30 12.31
CA ASP A 238 -25.73 8.96 12.52
C ASP A 238 -26.86 8.19 11.84
N ALA A 239 -26.64 7.76 10.61
CA ALA A 239 -27.63 7.04 9.82
C ALA A 239 -28.05 5.68 10.41
N VAL A 240 -27.22 5.02 11.20
CA VAL A 240 -27.55 3.69 11.76
C VAL A 240 -27.46 3.66 13.29
N ALA A 241 -26.28 3.92 13.86
CA ALA A 241 -26.10 3.84 15.31
C ALA A 241 -26.90 4.93 16.04
N GLY A 242 -26.99 6.13 15.46
CA GLY A 242 -27.83 7.21 15.97
C GLY A 242 -29.32 6.87 15.94
N GLU A 243 -29.82 6.24 14.88
CA GLU A 243 -31.22 5.80 14.80
C GLU A 243 -31.50 4.64 15.76
N LYS A 244 -30.58 3.69 15.97
CA LYS A 244 -30.73 2.64 16.97
C LYS A 244 -30.86 3.22 18.38
N GLU A 245 -30.01 4.20 18.71
CA GLU A 245 -30.01 4.83 20.03
C GLU A 245 -31.27 5.67 20.29
N ARG A 246 -31.80 6.30 19.23
CA ARG A 246 -33.08 7.05 19.28
C ARG A 246 -34.32 6.15 19.16
N GLY A 247 -34.21 4.85 18.91
CA GLY A 247 -35.32 3.92 18.70
C GLY A 247 -36.07 4.13 17.38
N THR A 248 -35.57 4.97 16.48
CA THR A 248 -36.25 5.30 15.21
C THR A 248 -36.03 4.27 14.12
N ILE A 249 -35.02 3.39 14.26
CA ILE A 249 -34.74 2.31 13.28
C ILE A 249 -35.89 1.29 13.25
N GLU A 250 -36.55 1.03 14.37
CA GLU A 250 -37.70 0.13 14.46
C GLU A 250 -38.86 0.63 13.58
N THR A 251 -39.15 1.94 13.65
CA THR A 251 -40.16 2.58 12.81
C THR A 251 -39.83 2.46 11.33
N LEU A 252 -38.54 2.53 10.98
CA LEU A 252 -38.09 2.39 9.60
C LEU A 252 -38.24 0.95 9.09
N LEU A 253 -38.03 -0.05 9.95
CA LEU A 253 -38.10 -1.46 9.59
C LEU A 253 -39.55 -1.97 9.40
N ILE A 254 -40.52 -1.35 10.03
CA ILE A 254 -41.96 -1.66 9.82
C ILE A 254 -42.54 -0.95 8.59
N ALA A 255 -41.76 -0.06 7.92
CA ALA A 255 -42.21 0.58 6.69
C ALA A 255 -42.39 -0.47 5.57
N PRO A 256 -43.34 -0.26 4.63
CA PRO A 256 -43.66 -1.22 3.56
C PRO A 256 -42.59 -1.24 2.46
N CYS A 257 -41.31 -1.49 2.83
CA CYS A 257 -40.15 -1.59 1.95
C CYS A 257 -39.26 -2.75 2.39
N ARG A 258 -38.46 -3.26 1.47
CA ARG A 258 -37.53 -4.37 1.76
C ARG A 258 -36.36 -3.87 2.59
N PRO A 259 -35.79 -4.66 3.51
CA PRO A 259 -34.59 -4.28 4.27
C PRO A 259 -33.43 -3.85 3.37
N GLY A 260 -33.28 -4.48 2.18
CA GLY A 260 -32.27 -4.11 1.18
C GLY A 260 -32.46 -2.70 0.60
N ASP A 261 -33.72 -2.24 0.45
CA ASP A 261 -34.02 -0.89 -0.05
C ASP A 261 -33.62 0.17 1.00
N ILE A 262 -33.80 -0.15 2.28
CA ILE A 262 -33.38 0.70 3.41
C ILE A 262 -31.86 0.81 3.44
N VAL A 263 -31.15 -0.34 3.41
CA VAL A 263 -29.68 -0.38 3.41
C VAL A 263 -29.11 0.37 2.23
N PHE A 264 -29.67 0.15 1.04
CA PHE A 264 -29.22 0.83 -0.18
C PHE A 264 -29.49 2.34 -0.10
N GLY A 265 -30.61 2.76 0.44
CA GLY A 265 -30.94 4.18 0.67
C GLY A 265 -29.94 4.86 1.63
N LYS A 266 -29.63 4.22 2.75
CA LYS A 266 -28.62 4.71 3.71
C LYS A 266 -27.23 4.77 3.09
N TYR A 267 -26.85 3.73 2.35
CA TYR A 267 -25.61 3.73 1.60
C TYR A 267 -25.52 4.92 0.62
N LEU A 268 -26.57 5.20 -0.15
CA LEU A 268 -26.60 6.32 -1.09
C LEU A 268 -26.45 7.68 -0.37
N ALA A 269 -27.06 7.84 0.79
CA ALA A 269 -26.89 9.05 1.60
C ALA A 269 -25.44 9.23 2.06
N ILE A 270 -24.83 8.18 2.64
CA ILE A 270 -23.44 8.19 3.10
C ILE A 270 -22.50 8.42 1.92
N LEU A 271 -22.71 7.74 0.79
CA LEU A 271 -21.91 7.90 -0.42
C LEU A 271 -21.98 9.34 -0.96
N ALA A 272 -23.16 9.95 -0.97
CA ALA A 272 -23.32 11.33 -1.45
C ALA A 272 -22.50 12.33 -0.61
N VAL A 273 -22.52 12.18 0.73
CA VAL A 273 -21.68 13.01 1.62
C VAL A 273 -20.20 12.73 1.41
N THR A 274 -19.82 11.46 1.26
CA THR A 274 -18.43 11.06 1.00
C THR A 274 -17.92 11.64 -0.32
N LEU A 275 -18.74 11.62 -1.38
CA LEU A 275 -18.41 12.23 -2.67
C LEU A 275 -18.33 13.76 -2.59
N ALA A 276 -19.20 14.40 -1.82
CA ALA A 276 -19.10 15.83 -1.56
C ALA A 276 -17.79 16.17 -0.84
N THR A 277 -17.41 15.37 0.16
CA THR A 277 -16.13 15.49 0.87
C THR A 277 -14.96 15.32 -0.10
N LEU A 278 -14.97 14.29 -0.95
CA LEU A 278 -13.95 14.10 -1.99
C LEU A 278 -13.83 15.30 -2.93
N ALA A 279 -14.95 15.80 -3.42
CA ALA A 279 -14.97 16.95 -4.34
C ALA A 279 -14.40 18.22 -3.69
N ILE A 280 -14.81 18.53 -2.48
CA ILE A 280 -14.32 19.70 -1.73
C ILE A 280 -12.83 19.58 -1.45
N ASN A 281 -12.35 18.41 -1.04
CA ASN A 281 -10.94 18.15 -0.79
C ASN A 281 -10.12 18.22 -2.08
N ALA A 282 -10.61 17.66 -3.20
CA ALA A 282 -9.95 17.77 -4.50
C ALA A 282 -9.81 19.23 -4.95
N VAL A 283 -10.87 20.03 -4.80
CA VAL A 283 -10.82 21.48 -5.10
C VAL A 283 -9.79 22.18 -4.20
N SER A 284 -9.76 21.87 -2.89
CA SER A 284 -8.79 22.46 -1.97
C SER A 284 -7.35 22.11 -2.35
N ILE A 285 -7.08 20.87 -2.77
CA ILE A 285 -5.75 20.43 -3.26
C ILE A 285 -5.37 21.21 -4.51
N VAL A 286 -6.27 21.33 -5.50
CA VAL A 286 -6.00 22.04 -6.75
C VAL A 286 -5.70 23.52 -6.49
N LEU A 287 -6.48 24.18 -5.64
CA LEU A 287 -6.25 25.56 -5.25
C LEU A 287 -4.91 25.73 -4.53
N THR A 288 -4.61 24.87 -3.58
CA THR A 288 -3.35 24.89 -2.84
C THR A 288 -2.15 24.64 -3.75
N ALA A 289 -2.25 23.65 -4.65
CA ALA A 289 -1.22 23.38 -5.66
C ALA A 289 -1.03 24.57 -6.62
N GLY A 290 -2.11 25.24 -7.01
CA GLY A 290 -2.06 26.44 -7.86
C GLY A 290 -1.35 27.63 -7.18
N VAL A 291 -1.56 27.83 -5.88
CA VAL A 291 -0.83 28.83 -5.09
C VAL A 291 0.65 28.46 -4.98
N LEU A 292 0.93 27.18 -4.70
CA LEU A 292 2.31 26.69 -4.56
C LEU A 292 3.08 26.76 -5.88
N ALA A 293 2.42 26.48 -7.00
CA ALA A 293 3.01 26.56 -8.34
C ALA A 293 3.54 27.97 -8.68
N ARG A 294 2.87 29.03 -8.17
CA ARG A 294 3.31 30.41 -8.37
C ARG A 294 4.57 30.79 -7.59
N SER A 295 4.87 30.03 -6.53
CA SER A 295 6.03 30.27 -5.66
C SER A 295 7.23 29.36 -5.98
N LEU A 296 7.09 28.43 -6.92
CA LEU A 296 8.15 27.52 -7.37
C LEU A 296 8.70 27.94 -8.75
N PRO A 297 9.98 27.67 -9.04
CA PRO A 297 10.54 27.93 -10.37
C PRO A 297 9.75 27.22 -11.47
N ALA A 298 9.58 27.90 -12.62
CA ALA A 298 8.88 27.34 -13.76
C ALA A 298 9.53 26.00 -14.19
N GLY A 299 8.73 24.92 -14.28
CA GLY A 299 9.20 23.59 -14.64
C GLY A 299 9.46 22.64 -13.46
N SER A 300 9.39 23.09 -12.21
CA SER A 300 9.62 22.26 -11.01
C SER A 300 8.45 21.35 -10.62
N LEU A 301 7.24 21.60 -11.13
CA LEU A 301 6.05 20.78 -10.90
C LEU A 301 5.95 19.69 -11.96
N LEU A 302 6.41 18.48 -11.61
CA LEU A 302 6.14 17.22 -12.30
C LEU A 302 6.52 17.13 -13.79
N GLY A 303 7.08 18.17 -14.43
CA GLY A 303 7.36 18.15 -15.87
C GLY A 303 6.12 17.95 -16.77
N LEU A 304 4.90 18.00 -16.19
CA LEU A 304 3.64 17.79 -16.89
C LEU A 304 3.05 19.13 -17.31
N GLY A 305 2.71 19.26 -18.59
CA GLY A 305 1.90 20.38 -19.08
C GLY A 305 0.47 20.36 -18.51
N PRO A 306 -0.31 21.45 -18.71
CA PRO A 306 -1.69 21.54 -18.20
C PRO A 306 -2.59 20.35 -18.56
N ALA A 307 -2.45 19.82 -19.78
CA ALA A 307 -3.18 18.62 -20.23
C ALA A 307 -2.79 17.35 -19.43
N GLY A 308 -1.51 17.21 -19.10
CA GLY A 308 -1.03 16.09 -18.27
C GLY A 308 -1.59 16.16 -16.85
N ILE A 309 -1.59 17.35 -16.24
CA ILE A 309 -2.16 17.57 -14.90
C ILE A 309 -3.67 17.26 -14.91
N ALA A 310 -4.40 17.73 -15.92
CA ALA A 310 -5.83 17.45 -16.07
C ALA A 310 -6.11 15.94 -16.23
N ALA A 311 -5.29 15.23 -17.01
CA ALA A 311 -5.41 13.79 -17.18
C ALA A 311 -5.14 13.03 -15.85
N CYS A 312 -4.10 13.42 -15.10
CA CYS A 312 -3.81 12.85 -13.79
C CYS A 312 -4.96 13.09 -12.79
N ALA A 313 -5.49 14.30 -12.74
CA ALA A 313 -6.62 14.65 -11.87
C ALA A 313 -7.87 13.87 -12.25
N GLY A 314 -8.18 13.72 -13.55
CA GLY A 314 -9.31 12.91 -14.02
C GLY A 314 -9.20 11.44 -13.64
N VAL A 315 -8.04 10.83 -13.86
CA VAL A 315 -7.79 9.42 -13.47
C VAL A 315 -7.89 9.25 -11.95
N ALA A 316 -7.30 10.16 -11.17
CA ALA A 316 -7.39 10.14 -9.72
C ALA A 316 -8.84 10.25 -9.25
N LEU A 317 -9.61 11.21 -9.78
CA LEU A 317 -11.01 11.40 -9.42
C LEU A 317 -11.83 10.13 -9.67
N VAL A 318 -11.70 9.50 -10.85
CA VAL A 318 -12.42 8.26 -11.18
C VAL A 318 -12.00 7.11 -10.27
N ALA A 319 -10.70 6.97 -9.97
CA ALA A 319 -10.23 5.97 -9.02
C ALA A 319 -10.85 6.16 -7.63
N TYR A 320 -10.91 7.39 -7.15
CA TYR A 320 -11.43 7.73 -5.82
C TYR A 320 -12.96 7.62 -5.71
N LEU A 321 -13.71 7.59 -6.81
CA LEU A 321 -15.11 7.17 -6.78
C LEU A 321 -15.26 5.74 -6.26
N GLY A 322 -14.40 4.82 -6.71
CA GLY A 322 -14.36 3.45 -6.21
C GLY A 322 -13.99 3.39 -4.72
N LEU A 323 -13.00 4.19 -4.29
CA LEU A 323 -12.61 4.30 -2.88
C LEU A 323 -13.77 4.81 -2.01
N ALA A 324 -14.43 5.87 -2.42
CA ALA A 324 -15.57 6.45 -1.72
C ALA A 324 -16.72 5.44 -1.57
N SER A 325 -16.99 4.68 -2.63
CA SER A 325 -18.01 3.62 -2.64
C SER A 325 -17.72 2.55 -1.58
N VAL A 326 -16.49 2.02 -1.55
CA VAL A 326 -16.08 1.00 -0.56
C VAL A 326 -16.07 1.56 0.85
N ALA A 327 -15.56 2.80 1.05
CA ALA A 327 -15.54 3.45 2.35
C ALA A 327 -16.95 3.63 2.93
N ALA A 328 -17.89 4.12 2.11
CA ALA A 328 -19.29 4.29 2.52
C ALA A 328 -19.93 2.95 2.92
N ALA A 329 -19.74 1.89 2.12
CA ALA A 329 -20.27 0.57 2.41
C ALA A 329 -19.62 -0.07 3.65
N LEU A 330 -18.31 0.11 3.84
CA LEU A 330 -17.58 -0.40 4.99
C LEU A 330 -18.03 0.30 6.29
N CYS A 331 -18.11 1.63 6.29
CA CYS A 331 -18.58 2.38 7.43
C CYS A 331 -20.02 2.00 7.78
N LEU A 332 -20.91 1.85 6.79
CA LEU A 332 -22.28 1.39 7.00
C LEU A 332 -22.33 -0.02 7.60
N ALA A 333 -21.51 -0.96 7.11
CA ALA A 333 -21.47 -2.33 7.63
C ALA A 333 -21.01 -2.38 9.09
N VAL A 334 -19.98 -1.63 9.43
CA VAL A 334 -19.44 -1.55 10.80
C VAL A 334 -20.45 -0.91 11.77
N THR A 335 -21.09 0.18 11.36
CA THR A 335 -22.10 0.85 12.19
C THR A 335 -23.36 0.01 12.35
N ALA A 336 -23.75 -0.75 11.34
CA ALA A 336 -24.87 -1.71 11.43
C ALA A 336 -24.62 -2.80 12.49
N ALA A 337 -23.36 -3.20 12.68
CA ALA A 337 -22.96 -4.17 13.71
C ALA A 337 -22.85 -3.56 15.12
N SER A 338 -22.77 -2.23 15.25
CA SER A 338 -22.61 -1.51 16.52
C SER A 338 -23.97 -1.28 17.20
N ARG A 339 -23.98 -1.20 18.56
CA ARG A 339 -25.19 -1.04 19.36
C ARG A 339 -25.47 0.40 19.75
N SER A 340 -24.46 1.25 19.80
CA SER A 340 -24.56 2.66 20.19
C SER A 340 -23.63 3.52 19.38
N VAL A 341 -23.86 4.83 19.38
CA VAL A 341 -22.99 5.84 18.75
C VAL A 341 -21.55 5.73 19.27
N LYS A 342 -21.39 5.58 20.59
CA LYS A 342 -20.06 5.45 21.22
C LYS A 342 -19.33 4.18 20.78
N GLU A 343 -20.04 3.05 20.68
CA GLU A 343 -19.47 1.79 20.19
C GLU A 343 -19.08 1.91 18.72
N ALA A 344 -19.94 2.53 17.91
CA ALA A 344 -19.67 2.77 16.49
C ALA A 344 -18.40 3.63 16.28
N GLN A 345 -18.24 4.72 17.03
CA GLN A 345 -17.05 5.57 17.00
C GLN A 345 -15.79 4.79 17.38
N ASN A 346 -15.83 4.04 18.48
CA ASN A 346 -14.70 3.25 18.97
C ASN A 346 -14.31 2.13 18.00
N THR A 347 -15.27 1.60 17.23
CA THR A 347 -15.03 0.53 16.25
C THR A 347 -14.54 1.09 14.92
N LEU A 348 -15.10 2.20 14.44
CA LEU A 348 -14.71 2.81 13.18
C LEU A 348 -13.32 3.46 13.23
N THR A 349 -12.92 4.04 14.35
CA THR A 349 -11.61 4.72 14.46
C THR A 349 -10.44 3.80 14.08
N PRO A 350 -10.27 2.60 14.65
CA PRO A 350 -9.22 1.68 14.22
C PRO A 350 -9.40 1.15 12.80
N VAL A 351 -10.64 1.02 12.30
CA VAL A 351 -10.89 0.64 10.91
C VAL A 351 -10.38 1.71 9.94
N ILE A 352 -10.63 2.99 10.23
CA ILE A 352 -10.11 4.11 9.41
C ILE A 352 -8.58 4.17 9.46
N LEU A 353 -7.97 3.93 10.63
CA LEU A 353 -6.51 3.85 10.74
C LEU A 353 -5.93 2.71 9.89
N LEU A 354 -6.57 1.53 9.91
CA LEU A 354 -6.18 0.40 9.06
C LEU A 354 -6.32 0.73 7.58
N VAL A 355 -7.43 1.32 7.16
CA VAL A 355 -7.66 1.77 5.77
C VAL A 355 -6.61 2.80 5.35
N SER A 356 -6.22 3.70 6.26
CA SER A 356 -5.19 4.71 6.00
C SER A 356 -3.80 4.09 5.82
N ALA A 357 -3.47 3.10 6.67
CA ALA A 357 -2.22 2.36 6.55
C ALA A 357 -2.17 1.55 5.23
N LEU A 358 -3.29 0.94 4.82
CA LEU A 358 -3.42 0.28 3.51
C LEU A 358 -3.20 1.26 2.36
N ALA A 359 -3.87 2.41 2.38
CA ALA A 359 -3.68 3.44 1.36
C ALA A 359 -2.21 3.93 1.34
N GLY A 360 -1.60 4.10 2.51
CA GLY A 360 -0.19 4.49 2.67
C GLY A 360 0.79 3.45 2.11
N SER A 361 0.45 2.17 2.12
CA SER A 361 1.30 1.12 1.54
C SER A 361 1.54 1.28 0.03
N ALA A 362 0.68 2.01 -0.67
CA ALA A 362 0.89 2.37 -2.09
C ALA A 362 2.08 3.31 -2.32
N LEU A 363 2.62 3.95 -1.27
CA LEU A 363 3.83 4.78 -1.36
C LEU A 363 5.11 3.98 -1.29
N LEU A 364 5.05 2.77 -0.74
CA LEU A 364 6.22 1.92 -0.63
C LEU A 364 6.67 1.47 -2.03
N PRO A 365 7.98 1.29 -2.26
CA PRO A 365 8.47 0.64 -3.46
C PRO A 365 7.82 -0.73 -3.58
N GLY A 366 7.23 -1.03 -4.72
CA GLY A 366 6.44 -2.26 -4.78
C GLY A 366 5.99 -2.63 -6.19
N PRO A 367 5.06 -3.60 -6.26
CA PRO A 367 4.63 -4.22 -7.50
C PRO A 367 3.99 -3.23 -8.47
N SER A 368 3.89 -3.67 -9.72
CA SER A 368 3.27 -2.85 -10.75
C SER A 368 1.87 -2.37 -10.33
N PRO A 369 1.50 -1.12 -10.63
CA PRO A 369 0.17 -0.59 -10.31
C PRO A 369 -1.00 -1.46 -10.80
N THR A 370 -0.77 -2.31 -11.81
CA THR A 370 -1.78 -3.25 -12.33
C THR A 370 -2.09 -4.37 -11.34
N ALA A 371 -1.08 -4.90 -10.66
CA ALA A 371 -1.29 -5.94 -9.64
C ALA A 371 -2.02 -5.38 -8.40
N LEU A 372 -1.79 -4.11 -8.08
CA LEU A 372 -2.44 -3.43 -6.96
C LEU A 372 -3.87 -2.96 -7.28
N ALA A 373 -4.22 -2.82 -8.56
CA ALA A 373 -5.50 -2.22 -8.97
C ALA A 373 -6.73 -2.93 -8.37
N ALA A 374 -6.66 -4.23 -8.15
CA ALA A 374 -7.76 -5.01 -7.57
C ALA A 374 -7.89 -4.88 -6.05
N VAL A 375 -6.92 -4.25 -5.36
CA VAL A 375 -6.92 -4.11 -3.90
C VAL A 375 -7.58 -2.79 -3.52
N PRO A 376 -8.73 -2.79 -2.84
CA PRO A 376 -9.39 -1.56 -2.40
C PRO A 376 -8.48 -0.71 -1.50
N PHE A 377 -8.59 0.61 -1.61
CA PHE A 377 -7.79 1.65 -0.97
C PHE A 377 -6.34 1.74 -1.49
N VAL A 378 -5.66 0.64 -1.71
CA VAL A 378 -4.28 0.60 -2.24
C VAL A 378 -4.27 0.90 -3.74
N GLY A 379 -5.11 0.19 -4.50
CA GLY A 379 -5.17 0.28 -5.96
C GLY A 379 -5.50 1.67 -6.46
N GLN A 380 -6.44 2.35 -5.82
CA GLN A 380 -6.85 3.70 -6.19
C GLN A 380 -5.70 4.70 -6.03
N VAL A 381 -4.97 4.63 -4.91
CA VAL A 381 -3.80 5.47 -4.66
C VAL A 381 -2.66 5.12 -5.61
N ALA A 382 -2.39 3.82 -5.83
CA ALA A 382 -1.34 3.36 -6.73
C ALA A 382 -1.58 3.77 -8.20
N ILE A 383 -2.85 3.75 -8.66
CA ILE A 383 -3.23 4.20 -10.01
C ILE A 383 -2.99 5.71 -10.14
N ALA A 384 -3.45 6.51 -9.18
CA ALA A 384 -3.28 7.95 -9.18
C ALA A 384 -1.79 8.33 -9.11
N LYS A 385 -1.00 7.69 -8.23
CA LYS A 385 0.45 7.86 -8.13
C LYS A 385 1.16 7.48 -9.42
N GLY A 386 0.80 6.35 -10.03
CA GLY A 386 1.42 5.88 -11.27
C GLY A 386 1.28 6.83 -12.46
N MET A 387 0.28 7.73 -12.45
CA MET A 387 0.17 8.82 -13.43
C MET A 387 1.18 9.95 -13.17
N LEU A 388 1.62 10.12 -11.92
CA LEU A 388 2.56 11.17 -11.51
C LEU A 388 4.02 10.68 -11.54
N ASP A 389 4.25 9.37 -11.64
CA ASP A 389 5.57 8.77 -11.50
C ASP A 389 6.41 9.01 -12.76
N ASP A 390 7.54 9.68 -12.59
CA ASP A 390 8.50 9.99 -13.67
C ASP A 390 9.34 8.78 -14.10
N GLY A 391 9.36 7.70 -13.33
CA GLY A 391 10.06 6.46 -13.68
C GLY A 391 9.64 5.83 -15.02
N GLN A 392 8.53 6.33 -15.60
CA GLN A 392 8.01 5.94 -16.91
C GLN A 392 8.23 7.03 -17.98
N ALA A 393 9.24 7.85 -17.87
CA ALA A 393 9.52 8.97 -18.81
C ALA A 393 9.59 8.55 -20.30
N ALA A 394 9.91 7.30 -20.57
CA ALA A 394 9.91 6.74 -21.93
C ALA A 394 8.52 6.45 -22.51
N VAL A 395 7.45 6.53 -21.69
CA VAL A 395 6.08 6.16 -22.11
C VAL A 395 5.29 7.42 -22.40
N SER A 396 4.68 7.53 -23.59
CA SER A 396 3.84 8.66 -23.97
C SER A 396 2.63 8.83 -23.04
N LEU A 397 2.13 10.08 -22.88
CA LEU A 397 0.94 10.38 -22.08
C LEU A 397 -0.27 9.53 -22.52
N ALA A 398 -0.46 9.32 -23.83
CA ALA A 398 -1.53 8.48 -24.37
C ALA A 398 -1.41 7.01 -23.92
N GLN A 399 -0.20 6.47 -23.88
CA GLN A 399 0.05 5.11 -23.43
C GLN A 399 -0.15 4.95 -21.92
N ARG A 400 0.25 5.96 -21.13
CA ARG A 400 -0.05 6.02 -19.69
C ARG A 400 -1.56 6.05 -19.43
N ALA A 401 -2.31 6.88 -20.15
CA ALA A 401 -3.76 6.96 -20.03
C ALA A 401 -4.45 5.64 -20.41
N ARG A 402 -3.95 4.93 -21.42
CA ARG A 402 -4.47 3.61 -21.81
C ARG A 402 -4.25 2.56 -20.74
N LEU A 403 -3.06 2.50 -20.16
CA LEU A 403 -2.75 1.60 -19.04
C LEU A 403 -3.57 1.94 -17.79
N ALA A 404 -3.75 3.24 -17.50
CA ALA A 404 -4.60 3.70 -16.42
C ALA A 404 -6.06 3.29 -16.62
N GLY A 405 -6.57 3.30 -17.86
CA GLY A 405 -7.92 2.85 -18.19
C GLY A 405 -8.17 1.39 -17.81
N VAL A 406 -7.26 0.48 -18.15
CA VAL A 406 -7.35 -0.94 -17.75
C VAL A 406 -7.29 -1.09 -16.24
N ARG A 407 -6.37 -0.40 -15.58
CA ARG A 407 -6.23 -0.44 -14.11
C ARG A 407 -7.47 0.11 -13.41
N LEU A 408 -8.06 1.20 -13.94
CA LEU A 408 -9.32 1.76 -13.45
C LEU A 408 -10.47 0.77 -13.58
N ALA A 409 -10.60 0.10 -14.72
CA ALA A 409 -11.64 -0.91 -14.92
C ALA A 409 -11.54 -2.04 -13.88
N ILE A 410 -10.33 -2.56 -13.63
CA ILE A 410 -10.07 -3.59 -12.63
C ILE A 410 -10.43 -3.05 -11.23
N SER A 411 -9.97 -1.83 -10.89
CA SER A 411 -10.19 -1.22 -9.58
C SER A 411 -11.67 -0.93 -9.31
N LEU A 412 -12.40 -0.42 -10.29
CA LEU A 412 -13.83 -0.15 -10.17
C LEU A 412 -14.64 -1.44 -10.07
N ALA A 413 -14.29 -2.48 -10.83
CA ALA A 413 -14.93 -3.80 -10.75
C ALA A 413 -14.71 -4.42 -9.35
N ALA A 414 -13.47 -4.39 -8.84
CA ALA A 414 -13.15 -4.89 -7.51
C ALA A 414 -13.87 -4.08 -6.42
N SER A 415 -13.87 -2.76 -6.52
CA SER A 415 -14.57 -1.87 -5.59
C SER A 415 -16.09 -2.10 -5.62
N GLY A 416 -16.67 -2.26 -6.80
CA GLY A 416 -18.08 -2.58 -6.98
C GLY A 416 -18.47 -3.93 -6.37
N LEU A 417 -17.63 -4.95 -6.56
CA LEU A 417 -17.82 -6.27 -5.97
C LEU A 417 -17.76 -6.20 -4.42
N VAL A 418 -16.74 -5.53 -3.87
CA VAL A 418 -16.59 -5.38 -2.41
C VAL A 418 -17.77 -4.58 -1.83
N THR A 419 -18.16 -3.48 -2.46
CA THR A 419 -19.34 -2.70 -2.07
C THR A 419 -20.59 -3.57 -2.08
N TRP A 420 -20.84 -4.32 -3.14
CA TRP A 420 -21.99 -5.21 -3.25
C TRP A 420 -22.00 -6.29 -2.16
N LEU A 421 -20.86 -6.92 -1.89
CA LEU A 421 -20.71 -7.92 -0.82
C LEU A 421 -21.02 -7.30 0.56
N LEU A 422 -20.48 -6.12 0.86
CA LEU A 422 -20.71 -5.41 2.10
C LEU A 422 -22.19 -5.03 2.26
N LEU A 423 -22.85 -4.51 1.24
CA LEU A 423 -24.27 -4.15 1.27
C LEU A 423 -25.16 -5.39 1.46
N ARG A 424 -24.87 -6.50 0.77
CA ARG A 424 -25.59 -7.75 0.99
C ARG A 424 -25.44 -8.28 2.41
N ALA A 425 -24.22 -8.24 2.93
CA ALA A 425 -23.92 -8.66 4.29
C ALA A 425 -24.63 -7.76 5.32
N THR A 426 -24.63 -6.44 5.10
CA THR A 426 -25.32 -5.47 5.96
C THR A 426 -26.84 -5.69 5.94
N THR A 427 -27.40 -5.92 4.73
CA THR A 427 -28.85 -6.22 4.59
C THR A 427 -29.25 -7.47 5.39
N ALA A 428 -28.45 -8.53 5.27
CA ALA A 428 -28.70 -9.77 6.00
C ALA A 428 -28.50 -9.61 7.52
N ALA A 429 -27.55 -8.78 7.95
CA ALA A 429 -27.35 -8.46 9.37
C ALA A 429 -28.48 -7.62 9.97
N LEU A 430 -29.04 -6.67 9.21
CA LEU A 430 -30.17 -5.84 9.65
C LEU A 430 -31.51 -6.62 9.68
N ALA A 431 -31.61 -7.73 8.96
CA ALA A 431 -32.75 -8.62 9.04
C ALA A 431 -32.71 -9.54 10.29
N ASP A 432 -31.62 -9.51 11.05
CA ASP A 432 -31.45 -10.30 12.27
C ASP A 432 -31.95 -9.51 13.49
N GLU A 433 -33.12 -9.92 14.03
CA GLU A 433 -33.74 -9.28 15.18
C GLU A 433 -32.82 -9.27 16.42
N GLU A 434 -31.96 -10.27 16.58
CA GLU A 434 -31.06 -10.34 17.74
C GLU A 434 -30.01 -9.21 17.74
N LEU A 435 -29.63 -8.71 16.56
CA LEU A 435 -28.73 -7.55 16.42
C LEU A 435 -29.42 -6.22 16.68
N LEU A 436 -30.71 -6.14 16.39
CA LEU A 436 -31.51 -4.90 16.50
C LEU A 436 -31.95 -4.63 17.95
N PHE A 437 -32.34 -5.68 18.69
CA PHE A 437 -32.99 -5.55 19.98
C PHE A 437 -32.06 -5.84 21.18
N ARG A 438 -30.81 -6.17 20.98
CA ARG A 438 -29.84 -6.21 22.08
C ARG A 438 -29.58 -4.80 22.59
N GLY A 439 -30.29 -4.45 23.66
CA GLY A 439 -30.04 -3.21 24.39
C GLY A 439 -28.58 -3.06 24.84
N PRO A 440 -28.12 -1.85 25.21
CA PRO A 440 -26.81 -1.64 25.76
C PRO A 440 -26.64 -2.60 26.94
N ASP A 441 -25.70 -3.55 26.84
CA ASP A 441 -25.32 -4.35 28.00
C ASP A 441 -24.90 -3.37 29.09
N ALA A 442 -25.75 -3.16 30.06
CA ALA A 442 -25.41 -2.60 31.36
C ALA A 442 -24.45 -3.61 32.04
N ALA A 443 -23.35 -3.89 31.43
CA ALA A 443 -22.23 -4.59 32.05
C ALA A 443 -21.70 -3.67 33.12
N ALA A 444 -22.34 -3.73 34.26
CA ALA A 444 -21.89 -3.09 35.49
C ALA A 444 -20.38 -3.45 35.59
N ILE A 445 -19.54 -2.42 35.49
CA ILE A 445 -18.14 -2.52 35.86
C ILE A 445 -18.16 -2.80 37.35
N ARG A 446 -18.24 -4.10 37.72
CA ARG A 446 -18.02 -4.54 39.07
C ARG A 446 -16.52 -4.72 39.27
N GLY A 447 -15.89 -3.68 39.75
CA GLY A 447 -14.45 -3.68 39.99
C GLY A 447 -13.61 -3.28 38.76
N TRP A 448 -12.29 -3.53 38.83
CA TRP A 448 -11.29 -3.12 37.84
C TRP A 448 -11.35 -3.90 36.52
N ARG A 449 -12.02 -5.07 36.48
CA ARG A 449 -12.15 -5.92 35.29
C ARG A 449 -13.60 -6.10 34.87
N PRO A 450 -13.90 -6.21 33.55
CA PRO A 450 -15.25 -6.47 33.05
C PRO A 450 -15.79 -7.84 33.53
N ALA A 451 -17.11 -8.00 33.52
CA ALA A 451 -17.77 -9.26 33.82
C ALA A 451 -17.33 -10.35 32.81
N ARG A 452 -17.29 -11.63 33.29
CA ARG A 452 -16.97 -12.78 32.44
C ARG A 452 -17.96 -12.90 31.30
N ARG A 453 -17.47 -13.17 30.09
CA ARG A 453 -18.27 -13.34 28.87
C ARG A 453 -17.88 -14.64 28.16
N ASP A 454 -18.83 -15.24 27.45
CA ASP A 454 -18.57 -16.42 26.64
C ASP A 454 -17.75 -16.09 25.39
N LEU A 455 -18.04 -14.97 24.73
CA LEU A 455 -17.41 -14.55 23.50
C LEU A 455 -16.96 -13.06 23.57
N PRO A 456 -15.93 -12.67 22.83
CA PRO A 456 -15.54 -11.26 22.69
C PRO A 456 -16.63 -10.45 21.97
N THR A 457 -16.73 -9.16 22.29
CA THR A 457 -17.61 -8.22 21.56
C THR A 457 -16.94 -7.74 20.26
N VAL A 458 -17.73 -7.13 19.35
CA VAL A 458 -17.23 -6.57 18.10
C VAL A 458 -16.12 -5.54 18.35
N SER A 459 -16.32 -4.63 19.31
CA SER A 459 -15.30 -3.63 19.66
C SER A 459 -14.02 -4.26 20.21
N GLN A 460 -14.11 -5.36 20.94
CA GLN A 460 -12.96 -6.13 21.43
C GLN A 460 -12.26 -6.85 20.30
N GLY A 461 -13.02 -7.37 19.31
CA GLY A 461 -12.45 -7.95 18.08
C GLY A 461 -11.64 -6.93 17.29
N VAL A 462 -12.25 -5.77 17.04
CA VAL A 462 -11.57 -4.68 16.32
C VAL A 462 -10.36 -4.16 17.08
N ALA A 463 -10.45 -4.02 18.43
CA ALA A 463 -9.32 -3.62 19.24
C ALA A 463 -8.16 -4.63 19.15
N ALA A 464 -8.45 -5.94 19.17
CA ALA A 464 -7.43 -6.99 18.99
C ALA A 464 -6.73 -6.85 17.62
N ALA A 465 -7.50 -6.66 16.55
CA ALA A 465 -6.95 -6.44 15.22
C ALA A 465 -6.08 -5.17 15.16
N ALA A 466 -6.55 -4.04 15.71
CA ALA A 466 -5.81 -2.80 15.71
C ALA A 466 -4.49 -2.88 16.50
N ILE A 467 -4.53 -3.48 17.71
CA ILE A 467 -3.34 -3.68 18.55
C ILE A 467 -2.37 -4.64 17.84
N GLY A 468 -2.88 -5.75 17.29
CA GLY A 468 -2.06 -6.72 16.54
C GLY A 468 -1.41 -6.10 15.31
N PHE A 469 -2.13 -5.26 14.56
CA PHE A 469 -1.61 -4.55 13.39
C PHE A 469 -0.52 -3.54 13.78
N ALA A 470 -0.75 -2.74 14.81
CA ALA A 470 0.26 -1.82 15.33
C ALA A 470 1.50 -2.57 15.83
N ALA A 471 1.30 -3.67 16.57
CA ALA A 471 2.39 -4.51 17.03
C ALA A 471 3.19 -5.15 15.89
N LEU A 472 2.52 -5.60 14.82
CA LEU A 472 3.17 -6.08 13.60
C LEU A 472 4.02 -4.99 12.95
N TRP A 473 3.50 -3.77 12.84
CA TRP A 473 4.22 -2.63 12.27
C TRP A 473 5.51 -2.33 13.06
N TYR A 474 5.42 -2.22 14.38
CA TYR A 474 6.59 -1.99 15.22
C TYR A 474 7.54 -3.19 15.26
N ALA A 475 7.01 -4.41 15.23
CA ALA A 475 7.83 -5.61 15.14
C ALA A 475 8.68 -5.63 13.86
N GLN A 476 8.16 -5.15 12.73
CA GLN A 476 8.96 -5.03 11.50
C GLN A 476 10.15 -4.08 11.65
N ALA A 477 9.99 -2.99 12.41
CA ALA A 477 11.05 -2.02 12.64
C ALA A 477 12.08 -2.48 13.70
N LEU A 478 11.65 -3.30 14.65
CA LEU A 478 12.46 -3.71 15.80
C LEU A 478 13.08 -5.10 15.67
N CYS A 479 12.53 -5.94 14.77
CA CYS A 479 12.99 -7.31 14.62
C CYS A 479 14.32 -7.42 13.85
N PRO A 480 15.12 -8.44 14.17
CA PRO A 480 16.30 -8.78 13.37
C PRO A 480 15.94 -9.02 11.91
N THR A 481 16.89 -8.80 11.02
CA THR A 481 16.74 -9.10 9.58
C THR A 481 16.72 -10.60 9.29
N ASP A 482 17.17 -11.41 10.22
CA ASP A 482 17.17 -12.88 10.17
C ASP A 482 15.77 -13.45 10.41
N LEU A 483 15.24 -14.21 9.45
CA LEU A 483 13.89 -14.80 9.52
C LEU A 483 13.72 -15.81 10.64
N VAL A 484 14.77 -16.52 11.07
CA VAL A 484 14.70 -17.52 12.14
C VAL A 484 14.23 -16.87 13.45
N ARG A 485 14.69 -15.67 13.72
CA ARG A 485 14.33 -14.89 14.92
C ARG A 485 13.16 -13.97 14.67
N ALA A 486 13.07 -13.38 13.46
CA ALA A 486 12.04 -12.41 13.13
C ALA A 486 10.63 -13.01 13.14
N VAL A 487 10.43 -14.17 12.51
CA VAL A 487 9.10 -14.79 12.38
C VAL A 487 8.46 -15.12 13.74
N PRO A 488 9.11 -15.82 14.67
CA PRO A 488 8.52 -16.09 15.98
C PRO A 488 8.21 -14.81 16.78
N VAL A 489 9.10 -13.81 16.75
CA VAL A 489 8.92 -12.55 17.46
C VAL A 489 7.75 -11.74 16.87
N GLN A 490 7.66 -11.64 15.55
CA GLN A 490 6.56 -10.94 14.89
C GLN A 490 5.22 -11.60 15.18
N LEU A 491 5.13 -12.94 15.09
CA LEU A 491 3.91 -13.66 15.40
C LEU A 491 3.53 -13.55 16.89
N ALA A 492 4.50 -13.65 17.79
CA ALA A 492 4.24 -13.48 19.22
C ALA A 492 3.70 -12.08 19.52
N MET A 493 4.33 -11.03 18.98
CA MET A 493 3.93 -9.64 19.21
C MET A 493 2.61 -9.29 18.52
N ALA A 494 2.42 -9.72 17.28
CA ALA A 494 1.26 -9.31 16.48
C ALA A 494 -0.01 -10.13 16.79
N THR A 495 0.13 -11.37 17.25
CA THR A 495 -1.01 -12.26 17.46
C THR A 495 -1.16 -12.74 18.91
N LEU A 496 -0.16 -13.42 19.45
CA LEU A 496 -0.28 -14.08 20.76
C LEU A 496 -0.34 -13.10 21.93
N LEU A 497 0.52 -12.08 21.94
CA LEU A 497 0.57 -11.10 23.04
C LEU A 497 -0.73 -10.27 23.13
N PRO A 498 -1.27 -9.69 22.05
CA PRO A 498 -2.56 -9.00 22.09
C PRO A 498 -3.69 -9.91 22.58
N LEU A 499 -3.73 -11.15 22.08
CA LEU A 499 -4.75 -12.12 22.50
C LEU A 499 -4.64 -12.48 23.97
N ALA A 500 -3.42 -12.76 24.47
CA ALA A 500 -3.20 -13.10 25.86
C ALA A 500 -3.61 -11.96 26.80
N VAL A 501 -3.20 -10.71 26.47
CA VAL A 501 -3.54 -9.52 27.25
C VAL A 501 -5.06 -9.29 27.26
N LEU A 502 -5.70 -9.35 26.09
CA LEU A 502 -7.14 -9.12 25.98
C LEU A 502 -7.95 -10.25 26.62
N ALA A 503 -7.56 -11.50 26.44
CA ALA A 503 -8.23 -12.64 27.08
C ALA A 503 -8.13 -12.58 28.60
N TRP A 504 -6.94 -12.24 29.12
CA TRP A 504 -6.72 -12.06 30.56
C TRP A 504 -7.52 -10.89 31.12
N TRP A 505 -7.49 -9.74 30.44
CA TRP A 505 -8.21 -8.52 30.87
C TRP A 505 -9.72 -8.72 30.84
N GLN A 506 -10.23 -9.28 29.75
CA GLN A 506 -11.66 -9.32 29.45
C GLN A 506 -12.37 -10.57 29.95
N ARG A 507 -11.66 -11.53 30.52
CA ARG A 507 -12.21 -12.75 31.11
C ARG A 507 -13.13 -13.53 30.16
N VAL A 508 -12.73 -13.67 28.91
CA VAL A 508 -13.48 -14.37 27.85
C VAL A 508 -13.26 -15.88 27.98
N ASP A 509 -14.28 -16.68 27.67
CA ASP A 509 -14.16 -18.13 27.61
C ASP A 509 -13.35 -18.56 26.39
N LEU A 510 -12.12 -19.08 26.63
CA LEU A 510 -11.19 -19.43 25.55
C LEU A 510 -11.65 -20.68 24.78
N ARG A 511 -12.37 -21.61 25.40
CA ARG A 511 -12.85 -22.84 24.73
C ARG A 511 -13.91 -22.51 23.70
N GLU A 512 -14.87 -21.67 24.08
CA GLU A 512 -15.93 -21.22 23.17
C GLU A 512 -15.38 -20.25 22.10
N THR A 513 -14.47 -19.37 22.47
CA THR A 513 -13.88 -18.39 21.57
C THR A 513 -13.02 -19.05 20.48
N PHE A 514 -12.12 -19.95 20.86
CA PHE A 514 -11.22 -20.63 19.92
C PHE A 514 -11.81 -21.92 19.34
N ARG A 515 -13.01 -22.34 19.78
CA ARG A 515 -13.68 -23.55 19.26
C ARG A 515 -12.73 -24.76 19.21
N LEU A 516 -11.94 -24.95 20.28
CA LEU A 516 -10.97 -26.04 20.39
C LEU A 516 -11.69 -27.35 20.68
N ARG A 517 -12.32 -27.88 19.66
CA ARG A 517 -13.08 -29.15 19.69
C ARG A 517 -12.97 -29.87 18.36
N TRP A 518 -13.25 -31.16 18.38
CA TRP A 518 -13.26 -31.98 17.17
C TRP A 518 -14.33 -31.44 16.18
N PRO A 519 -14.07 -31.48 14.86
CA PRO A 519 -15.05 -31.03 13.87
C PRO A 519 -16.39 -31.77 13.98
N ALA A 520 -17.48 -31.07 13.70
CA ALA A 520 -18.81 -31.65 13.71
C ALA A 520 -18.91 -32.89 12.78
N GLY A 521 -19.80 -33.85 13.13
CA GLY A 521 -20.04 -35.06 12.36
C GLY A 521 -19.37 -36.33 12.93
N GLY A 522 -18.68 -36.22 14.06
CA GLY A 522 -18.03 -37.39 14.73
C GLY A 522 -16.69 -37.79 14.09
N PRO A 523 -16.07 -38.89 14.57
CA PRO A 523 -14.68 -39.23 14.22
C PRO A 523 -14.47 -39.43 12.71
N GLY A 524 -15.28 -40.21 12.03
CA GLY A 524 -15.11 -40.53 10.60
C GLY A 524 -15.35 -39.31 9.69
N ARG A 525 -16.45 -38.60 9.91
CA ARG A 525 -16.77 -37.38 9.10
C ARG A 525 -15.82 -36.24 9.46
N GLY A 526 -15.46 -36.09 10.73
CA GLY A 526 -14.48 -35.12 11.18
C GLY A 526 -13.13 -35.32 10.49
N THR A 527 -12.63 -36.57 10.44
CA THR A 527 -11.38 -36.89 9.73
C THR A 527 -11.48 -36.57 8.23
N ALA A 528 -12.62 -36.92 7.58
CA ALA A 528 -12.82 -36.57 6.17
C ALA A 528 -12.81 -35.05 5.94
N SER A 529 -13.36 -34.26 6.86
CA SER A 529 -13.30 -32.78 6.79
C SER A 529 -11.89 -32.23 6.97
N LEU A 530 -11.03 -32.87 7.79
CA LEU A 530 -9.63 -32.47 7.97
C LEU A 530 -8.79 -32.77 6.72
N VAL A 531 -8.97 -33.94 6.12
CA VAL A 531 -8.30 -34.30 4.84
C VAL A 531 -8.72 -33.35 3.73
N ALA A 532 -10.03 -33.10 3.61
CA ALA A 532 -10.55 -32.16 2.62
C ALA A 532 -10.04 -30.73 2.86
N ALA A 533 -9.90 -30.30 4.13
CA ALA A 533 -9.32 -29.00 4.48
C ALA A 533 -7.86 -28.90 4.02
N ALA A 534 -7.04 -29.93 4.25
CA ALA A 534 -5.65 -29.96 3.78
C ALA A 534 -5.57 -29.87 2.24
N VAL A 535 -6.36 -30.66 1.52
CA VAL A 535 -6.41 -30.62 0.04
C VAL A 535 -6.89 -29.25 -0.44
N GLY A 536 -7.97 -28.71 0.14
CA GLY A 536 -8.52 -27.41 -0.24
C GLY A 536 -7.55 -26.25 -0.02
N GLY A 537 -6.82 -26.24 1.08
CA GLY A 537 -5.79 -25.23 1.36
C GLY A 537 -4.64 -25.27 0.37
N GLY A 538 -4.12 -26.48 0.08
CA GLY A 538 -3.05 -26.65 -0.91
C GLY A 538 -3.49 -26.27 -2.34
N CYS A 539 -4.68 -26.68 -2.77
CA CYS A 539 -5.22 -26.35 -4.08
C CYS A 539 -5.49 -24.86 -4.23
N LEU A 540 -5.95 -24.18 -3.18
CA LEU A 540 -6.15 -22.73 -3.20
C LEU A 540 -4.84 -21.97 -3.41
N PHE A 541 -3.72 -22.44 -2.85
CA PHE A 541 -2.41 -21.88 -3.14
C PHE A 541 -2.08 -21.95 -4.63
N LEU A 542 -2.25 -23.12 -5.26
CA LEU A 542 -1.95 -23.33 -6.67
C LEU A 542 -2.81 -22.46 -7.59
N VAL A 543 -4.11 -22.34 -7.30
CA VAL A 543 -5.03 -21.45 -8.02
C VAL A 543 -4.63 -19.98 -7.87
N GLY A 544 -4.32 -19.55 -6.65
CA GLY A 544 -3.87 -18.19 -6.37
C GLY A 544 -2.54 -17.85 -7.04
N ALA A 545 -1.58 -18.77 -7.03
CA ALA A 545 -0.31 -18.61 -7.72
C ALA A 545 -0.48 -18.49 -9.23
N ALA A 546 -1.33 -19.32 -9.83
CA ALA A 546 -1.64 -19.26 -11.27
C ALA A 546 -2.33 -17.94 -11.64
N ALA A 547 -3.31 -17.49 -10.86
CA ALA A 547 -3.97 -16.21 -11.08
C ALA A 547 -2.99 -15.03 -10.96
N PHE A 548 -2.11 -15.08 -9.97
CA PHE A 548 -1.07 -14.07 -9.78
C PHE A 548 -0.13 -13.97 -10.99
N LEU A 549 0.34 -15.11 -11.50
CA LEU A 549 1.21 -15.19 -12.67
C LEU A 549 0.50 -14.71 -13.94
N ALA A 550 -0.78 -15.05 -14.13
CA ALA A 550 -1.57 -14.61 -15.28
C ALA A 550 -1.71 -13.07 -15.33
N VAL A 551 -1.86 -12.42 -14.17
CA VAL A 551 -2.03 -10.97 -14.09
C VAL A 551 -0.70 -10.23 -14.23
N ARG A 552 0.38 -10.80 -13.73
CA ARG A 552 1.67 -10.12 -13.58
C ARG A 552 2.70 -10.45 -14.64
N GLY A 553 2.58 -11.59 -15.31
CA GLY A 553 3.64 -12.12 -16.13
C GLY A 553 4.80 -12.70 -15.30
N THR A 554 5.98 -12.90 -15.90
CA THR A 554 7.12 -13.60 -15.29
C THR A 554 8.05 -12.72 -14.44
N GLY A 555 7.80 -11.40 -14.38
CA GLY A 555 8.65 -10.46 -13.63
C GLY A 555 8.31 -10.40 -12.14
N LEU A 556 9.27 -10.69 -11.25
CA LEU A 556 9.14 -10.50 -9.80
C LEU A 556 9.42 -9.05 -9.43
N SER A 557 8.70 -8.50 -8.43
CA SER A 557 9.06 -7.22 -7.83
C SER A 557 10.37 -7.33 -7.06
N PRO A 558 11.08 -6.21 -6.84
CA PRO A 558 12.30 -6.20 -6.01
C PRO A 558 12.04 -6.79 -4.61
N GLU A 559 10.87 -6.50 -4.01
CA GLU A 559 10.47 -7.00 -2.69
C GLU A 559 10.22 -8.51 -2.70
N ALA A 560 9.58 -9.03 -3.75
CA ALA A 560 9.37 -10.47 -3.91
C ALA A 560 10.70 -11.21 -4.11
N ARG A 561 11.67 -10.63 -4.82
CA ARG A 561 13.03 -11.15 -4.92
C ARG A 561 13.72 -11.15 -3.56
N GLN A 562 13.72 -10.04 -2.85
CA GLN A 562 14.33 -9.92 -1.53
C GLN A 562 13.72 -10.91 -0.53
N LEU A 563 12.40 -11.08 -0.55
CA LEU A 563 11.74 -12.09 0.27
C LEU A 563 12.17 -13.50 -0.11
N SER A 564 12.29 -13.79 -1.40
CA SER A 564 12.78 -15.08 -1.89
C SER A 564 14.22 -15.36 -1.42
N GLU A 565 15.12 -14.38 -1.52
CA GLU A 565 16.49 -14.47 -1.04
C GLU A 565 16.55 -14.75 0.48
N ARG A 566 15.69 -14.09 1.27
CA ARG A 566 15.57 -14.34 2.71
C ARG A 566 15.07 -15.76 3.01
N ILE A 567 14.13 -16.28 2.22
CA ILE A 567 13.64 -17.64 2.36
C ILE A 567 14.76 -18.65 2.02
N VAL A 568 15.54 -18.40 0.96
CA VAL A 568 16.72 -19.21 0.61
C VAL A 568 17.75 -19.20 1.75
N ALA A 569 18.03 -18.04 2.32
CA ALA A 569 18.92 -17.90 3.47
C ALA A 569 18.41 -18.68 4.70
N LEU A 570 17.09 -18.69 4.93
CA LEU A 570 16.48 -19.48 6.00
C LEU A 570 16.74 -20.98 5.81
N PHE A 571 16.60 -21.50 4.58
CA PHE A 571 16.86 -22.92 4.29
C PHE A 571 18.33 -23.31 4.47
N ALA A 572 19.24 -22.37 4.27
CA ALA A 572 20.65 -22.60 4.56
C ALA A 572 20.95 -22.57 6.07
N ALA A 573 20.15 -21.84 6.86
CA ALA A 573 20.38 -21.65 8.28
C ALA A 573 19.76 -22.74 9.16
N VAL A 574 18.65 -23.37 8.72
CA VAL A 574 17.93 -24.39 9.51
C VAL A 574 17.52 -25.59 8.67
N PRO A 575 17.37 -26.79 9.27
CA PRO A 575 16.85 -27.95 8.54
C PRO A 575 15.45 -27.71 7.96
N VAL A 576 15.09 -28.47 6.91
CA VAL A 576 13.79 -28.35 6.20
C VAL A 576 12.60 -28.43 7.17
N TRP A 577 12.64 -29.31 8.15
CA TRP A 577 11.58 -29.42 9.16
C TRP A 577 11.46 -28.16 10.03
N GLY A 578 12.60 -27.52 10.35
CA GLY A 578 12.62 -26.25 11.10
C GLY A 578 12.06 -25.12 10.27
N SER A 579 12.39 -25.05 8.98
CA SER A 579 11.80 -24.09 8.04
C SER A 579 10.28 -24.30 7.87
N TRP A 580 9.83 -25.56 7.81
CA TRP A 580 8.42 -25.90 7.77
C TRP A 580 7.69 -25.46 9.04
N LEU A 581 8.28 -25.68 10.21
CA LEU A 581 7.73 -25.22 11.48
C LEU A 581 7.56 -23.68 11.49
N LEU A 582 8.58 -22.95 11.04
CA LEU A 582 8.60 -21.49 11.07
C LEU A 582 7.66 -20.86 10.02
N ILE A 583 7.58 -21.41 8.81
CA ILE A 583 6.84 -20.81 7.70
C ILE A 583 5.40 -21.34 7.61
N ALA A 584 5.16 -22.60 7.93
CA ALA A 584 3.86 -23.22 7.73
C ALA A 584 3.08 -23.43 9.02
N VAL A 585 3.69 -24.06 10.03
CA VAL A 585 2.97 -24.46 11.23
C VAL A 585 2.70 -23.28 12.17
N LEU A 586 3.75 -22.56 12.53
CA LEU A 586 3.67 -21.48 13.51
C LEU A 586 2.74 -20.33 13.07
N PRO A 587 2.83 -19.81 11.82
CA PRO A 587 1.86 -18.83 11.32
C PRO A 587 0.44 -19.38 11.30
N ALA A 588 0.22 -20.61 10.81
CA ALA A 588 -1.11 -21.20 10.75
C ALA A 588 -1.78 -21.30 12.14
N VAL A 589 -1.04 -21.64 13.18
CA VAL A 589 -1.61 -21.68 14.54
C VAL A 589 -1.87 -20.27 15.09
N CYS A 590 -0.87 -19.42 15.03
CA CYS A 590 -0.95 -18.09 15.65
C CYS A 590 -1.99 -17.19 14.98
N GLU A 591 -2.00 -17.16 13.65
CA GLU A 591 -2.93 -16.33 12.88
C GLU A 591 -4.36 -16.86 12.96
N GLU A 592 -4.57 -18.19 12.93
CA GLU A 592 -5.91 -18.75 13.08
C GLU A 592 -6.50 -18.43 14.46
N CYS A 593 -5.70 -18.39 15.52
CA CYS A 593 -6.17 -17.97 16.84
C CYS A 593 -6.69 -16.51 16.81
N LEU A 594 -5.98 -15.60 16.16
CA LEU A 594 -6.42 -14.19 16.08
C LEU A 594 -7.64 -14.04 15.17
N PHE A 595 -7.57 -14.56 13.95
CA PHE A 595 -8.58 -14.25 12.92
C PHE A 595 -9.82 -15.14 13.01
N ARG A 596 -9.68 -16.46 13.22
CA ARG A 596 -10.81 -17.41 13.25
C ARG A 596 -11.24 -17.74 14.68
N GLY A 597 -10.33 -17.67 15.63
CA GLY A 597 -10.64 -17.74 17.04
C GLY A 597 -11.29 -16.45 17.53
N TRP A 598 -10.54 -15.37 17.62
CA TRP A 598 -10.99 -14.13 18.28
C TRP A 598 -11.88 -13.24 17.41
N LEU A 599 -11.42 -12.81 16.22
CA LEU A 599 -12.17 -11.89 15.36
C LEU A 599 -13.47 -12.50 14.83
N LEU A 600 -13.40 -13.70 14.30
CA LEU A 600 -14.60 -14.36 13.76
C LEU A 600 -15.61 -14.63 14.86
N ALA A 601 -15.19 -15.01 16.06
CA ALA A 601 -16.08 -15.18 17.20
C ALA A 601 -16.75 -13.86 17.64
N ALA A 602 -15.98 -12.76 17.64
CA ALA A 602 -16.48 -11.43 17.96
C ALA A 602 -17.55 -10.95 16.96
N PHE A 603 -17.31 -11.16 15.66
CA PHE A 603 -18.21 -10.70 14.60
C PHE A 603 -19.44 -11.63 14.44
N ALA A 604 -19.23 -12.94 14.47
CA ALA A 604 -20.30 -13.92 14.28
C ALA A 604 -21.20 -14.06 15.51
N GLY A 605 -20.63 -14.08 16.72
CA GLY A 605 -21.37 -14.43 17.94
C GLY A 605 -21.60 -15.94 18.06
N ARG A 606 -22.49 -16.34 18.97
CA ARG A 606 -22.71 -17.76 19.34
C ARG A 606 -23.57 -18.52 18.32
N ARG A 607 -24.64 -17.92 17.83
CA ARG A 607 -25.58 -18.49 16.83
C ARG A 607 -25.83 -17.44 15.75
N PRO A 608 -24.92 -17.29 14.77
CA PRO A 608 -25.11 -16.28 13.76
C PRO A 608 -26.20 -16.65 12.78
N SER A 609 -27.04 -15.69 12.38
CA SER A 609 -27.83 -15.81 11.16
C SER A 609 -26.92 -15.98 9.94
N ALA A 610 -27.45 -16.47 8.82
CA ALA A 610 -26.67 -16.66 7.60
C ALA A 610 -25.97 -15.35 7.15
N GLY A 611 -26.66 -14.21 7.26
CA GLY A 611 -26.12 -12.92 6.92
C GLY A 611 -25.01 -12.46 7.83
N ARG A 612 -25.17 -12.63 9.13
CA ARG A 612 -24.15 -12.30 10.11
C ARG A 612 -22.92 -13.19 9.97
N ALA A 613 -23.12 -14.49 9.71
CA ALA A 613 -22.02 -15.42 9.43
C ALA A 613 -21.24 -14.98 8.21
N PHE A 614 -21.91 -14.62 7.11
CA PHE A 614 -21.30 -14.14 5.90
C PHE A 614 -20.49 -12.84 6.13
N LEU A 615 -21.11 -11.83 6.79
CA LEU A 615 -20.43 -10.57 7.13
C LEU A 615 -19.19 -10.82 8.00
N ALA A 616 -19.30 -11.67 9.03
CA ALA A 616 -18.19 -12.02 9.90
C ALA A 616 -17.04 -12.67 9.13
N ILE A 617 -17.34 -13.58 8.19
CA ILE A 617 -16.33 -14.21 7.32
C ILE A 617 -15.64 -13.16 6.45
N VAL A 618 -16.40 -12.25 5.83
CA VAL A 618 -15.82 -11.21 4.96
C VAL A 618 -14.95 -10.25 5.75
N LEU A 619 -15.42 -9.74 6.89
CA LEU A 619 -14.66 -8.76 7.69
C LEU A 619 -13.37 -9.35 8.24
N GLN A 620 -13.40 -10.58 8.81
CA GLN A 620 -12.19 -11.19 9.29
C GLN A 620 -11.21 -11.54 8.15
N ALA A 621 -11.71 -11.91 6.96
CA ALA A 621 -10.86 -12.17 5.80
C ALA A 621 -10.18 -10.90 5.29
N ALA A 622 -10.89 -9.77 5.30
CA ALA A 622 -10.32 -8.47 4.96
C ALA A 622 -9.22 -8.06 5.95
N CYS A 623 -9.47 -8.22 7.26
CA CYS A 623 -8.44 -7.97 8.28
C CYS A 623 -7.23 -8.90 8.08
N PHE A 624 -7.44 -10.18 7.82
CA PHE A 624 -6.39 -11.14 7.57
C PHE A 624 -5.52 -10.77 6.36
N ALA A 625 -6.15 -10.38 5.25
CA ALA A 625 -5.43 -9.91 4.08
C ALA A 625 -4.60 -8.65 4.36
N ALA A 626 -5.16 -7.70 5.11
CA ALA A 626 -4.50 -6.46 5.48
C ALA A 626 -3.23 -6.67 6.33
N PHE A 627 -3.22 -7.65 7.22
CA PHE A 627 -2.05 -7.99 8.05
C PHE A 627 -0.84 -8.47 7.27
N HIS A 628 -1.01 -8.91 6.03
CA HIS A 628 0.12 -9.34 5.21
C HIS A 628 0.96 -8.19 4.66
N LEU A 629 0.50 -6.94 4.74
CA LEU A 629 1.21 -5.70 4.34
C LEU A 629 1.76 -5.70 2.91
N LEU A 630 1.58 -6.78 2.17
CA LEU A 630 1.99 -6.96 0.78
C LEU A 630 0.75 -6.94 -0.12
N PRO A 631 0.46 -5.79 -0.74
CA PRO A 631 -0.75 -5.62 -1.54
C PRO A 631 -0.94 -6.68 -2.64
N GLU A 632 0.17 -7.18 -3.19
CA GLU A 632 0.17 -8.25 -4.20
C GLU A 632 -0.41 -9.57 -3.69
N ARG A 633 -0.25 -9.86 -2.40
CA ARG A 633 -0.74 -11.07 -1.76
C ARG A 633 -2.16 -10.94 -1.21
N MET A 634 -2.66 -9.70 -1.05
CA MET A 634 -3.97 -9.46 -0.44
C MET A 634 -5.13 -10.18 -1.14
N PRO A 635 -5.25 -10.25 -2.48
CA PRO A 635 -6.33 -11.00 -3.11
C PRO A 635 -6.30 -12.50 -2.77
N GLN A 636 -5.11 -13.11 -2.78
CA GLN A 636 -4.94 -14.52 -2.45
C GLN A 636 -5.21 -14.79 -0.97
N THR A 637 -4.67 -13.97 -0.07
CA THR A 637 -4.88 -14.09 1.38
C THR A 637 -6.31 -13.79 1.79
N PHE A 638 -7.00 -12.88 1.08
CA PHE A 638 -8.42 -12.65 1.26
C PHE A 638 -9.24 -13.89 0.89
N ALA A 639 -8.98 -14.50 -0.27
CA ALA A 639 -9.64 -15.73 -0.69
C ALA A 639 -9.40 -16.88 0.30
N LEU A 640 -8.16 -17.03 0.79
CA LEU A 640 -7.83 -17.97 1.85
C LEU A 640 -8.63 -17.64 3.12
N GLY A 641 -8.70 -16.35 3.49
CA GLY A 641 -9.49 -15.86 4.62
C GLY A 641 -10.96 -16.26 4.57
N LEU A 642 -11.58 -16.15 3.41
CA LEU A 642 -12.97 -16.57 3.19
C LEU A 642 -13.15 -18.07 3.40
N LEU A 643 -12.28 -18.88 2.81
CA LEU A 643 -12.33 -20.34 2.92
C LEU A 643 -12.18 -20.80 4.38
N LEU A 644 -11.16 -20.30 5.09
CA LEU A 644 -10.86 -20.68 6.47
C LEU A 644 -11.96 -20.23 7.45
N GLY A 645 -12.49 -19.01 7.26
CA GLY A 645 -13.62 -18.49 8.06
C GLY A 645 -14.88 -19.33 7.87
N TRP A 646 -15.19 -19.70 6.62
CA TRP A 646 -16.31 -20.59 6.31
C TRP A 646 -16.12 -21.99 6.93
N MET A 647 -14.93 -22.60 6.80
CA MET A 647 -14.62 -23.90 7.39
C MET A 647 -14.80 -23.89 8.90
N THR A 648 -14.33 -22.83 9.58
CA THR A 648 -14.44 -22.70 11.05
C THR A 648 -15.89 -22.60 11.51
N LEU A 649 -16.72 -21.76 10.87
CA LEU A 649 -18.13 -21.64 11.25
C LEU A 649 -18.90 -22.91 10.94
N ARG A 650 -18.62 -23.52 9.80
CA ARG A 650 -19.33 -24.71 9.33
C ARG A 650 -19.02 -25.95 10.14
N SER A 651 -17.73 -26.18 10.47
CA SER A 651 -17.30 -27.33 11.27
C SER A 651 -17.49 -27.13 12.78
N GLY A 652 -17.68 -25.90 13.22
CA GLY A 652 -17.71 -25.52 14.62
C GLY A 652 -16.35 -25.72 15.32
N SER A 653 -15.26 -25.85 14.57
CA SER A 653 -13.91 -26.15 15.05
C SER A 653 -12.87 -25.30 14.34
N LEU A 654 -11.81 -24.90 15.06
CA LEU A 654 -10.68 -24.18 14.50
C LEU A 654 -9.71 -25.09 13.75
N VAL A 655 -9.72 -26.41 14.06
CA VAL A 655 -8.73 -27.37 13.58
C VAL A 655 -8.70 -27.49 12.03
N PRO A 656 -9.86 -27.58 11.31
CA PRO A 656 -9.84 -27.62 9.84
C PRO A 656 -9.19 -26.37 9.21
N ALA A 657 -9.41 -25.18 9.79
CA ALA A 657 -8.79 -23.96 9.31
C ALA A 657 -7.28 -23.97 9.50
N ILE A 658 -6.78 -24.38 10.67
CA ILE A 658 -5.35 -24.53 10.93
C ILE A 658 -4.71 -25.50 9.92
N ILE A 659 -5.32 -26.65 9.67
CA ILE A 659 -4.80 -27.66 8.73
C ILE A 659 -4.81 -27.15 7.29
N ALA A 660 -5.88 -26.47 6.86
CA ALA A 660 -5.95 -25.90 5.53
C ALA A 660 -4.90 -24.78 5.34
N HIS A 661 -4.71 -23.91 6.32
CA HIS A 661 -3.72 -22.86 6.28
C HIS A 661 -2.28 -23.42 6.27
N MET A 662 -2.01 -24.41 7.13
CA MET A 662 -0.73 -25.11 7.15
C MET A 662 -0.42 -25.78 5.80
N ALA A 663 -1.40 -26.45 5.19
CA ALA A 663 -1.26 -27.04 3.87
C ALA A 663 -1.01 -25.98 2.80
N HIS A 664 -1.73 -24.85 2.84
CA HIS A 664 -1.51 -23.71 1.94
C HIS A 664 -0.05 -23.22 1.98
N ASN A 665 0.51 -23.07 3.18
CA ASN A 665 1.90 -22.62 3.36
C ASN A 665 2.93 -23.69 3.09
N THR A 666 2.56 -24.98 3.17
CA THR A 666 3.46 -26.12 2.88
C THR A 666 3.71 -26.29 1.39
N VAL A 667 2.71 -26.02 0.54
CA VAL A 667 2.84 -26.22 -0.92
C VAL A 667 4.00 -25.41 -1.54
N PRO A 668 4.14 -24.10 -1.33
CA PRO A 668 5.29 -23.34 -1.86
C PRO A 668 6.63 -23.85 -1.33
N LEU A 669 6.65 -24.29 -0.07
CA LEU A 669 7.84 -24.88 0.54
C LEU A 669 8.21 -26.20 -0.12
N ALA A 670 7.24 -27.09 -0.36
CA ALA A 670 7.45 -28.37 -1.03
C ALA A 670 7.94 -28.17 -2.47
N ILE A 671 7.35 -27.20 -3.22
CA ILE A 671 7.81 -26.83 -4.56
C ILE A 671 9.26 -26.34 -4.49
N PHE A 672 9.58 -25.47 -3.54
CA PHE A 672 10.93 -24.95 -3.37
C PHE A 672 11.96 -26.05 -3.11
N VAL A 673 11.65 -27.01 -2.25
CA VAL A 673 12.54 -28.14 -1.92
C VAL A 673 12.68 -29.11 -3.12
N ALA A 674 11.60 -29.34 -3.86
CA ALA A 674 11.59 -30.27 -5.01
C ALA A 674 12.33 -29.72 -6.25
N THR A 675 12.45 -28.39 -6.36
CA THR A 675 13.15 -27.78 -7.50
C THR A 675 14.63 -27.63 -7.24
N THR A 676 15.47 -28.32 -8.01
CA THR A 676 16.95 -28.16 -7.99
C THR A 676 17.35 -27.03 -8.93
N GLY A 677 18.07 -26.01 -8.44
CA GLY A 677 18.53 -24.88 -9.29
C GLY A 677 18.76 -23.59 -8.50
N THR A 678 19.13 -22.50 -9.21
CA THR A 678 19.28 -21.16 -8.63
C THR A 678 17.92 -20.60 -8.15
N ALA A 679 17.94 -19.61 -7.25
CA ALA A 679 16.71 -18.97 -6.78
C ALA A 679 15.83 -18.45 -7.93
N GLU A 680 16.44 -18.00 -9.02
CA GLU A 680 15.76 -17.48 -10.19
C GLU A 680 15.08 -18.59 -11.02
N SER A 681 15.73 -19.77 -11.21
CA SER A 681 15.13 -20.93 -11.87
C SER A 681 14.01 -21.58 -11.05
N ARG A 682 14.06 -21.48 -9.72
CA ARG A 682 13.01 -21.99 -8.81
C ARG A 682 11.76 -21.13 -8.84
N LEU A 683 11.93 -19.82 -9.03
CA LEU A 683 10.82 -18.87 -9.15
C LEU A 683 10.19 -18.90 -10.56
N THR A 684 11.00 -19.13 -11.60
CA THR A 684 10.51 -19.29 -12.97
C THR A 684 9.87 -20.66 -13.23
N ALA A 685 10.24 -21.69 -12.49
CA ALA A 685 9.57 -22.99 -12.56
C ALA A 685 8.09 -22.94 -12.14
N THR A 686 7.70 -21.98 -11.27
CA THR A 686 6.30 -21.71 -10.97
C THR A 686 5.58 -20.93 -12.08
N ALA A 687 6.31 -20.32 -13.00
CA ALA A 687 5.75 -19.52 -14.09
C ALA A 687 5.11 -20.33 -15.23
N ALA A 688 5.31 -21.64 -15.27
CA ALA A 688 4.81 -22.50 -16.32
C ALA A 688 3.82 -23.57 -15.82
N VAL A 689 2.91 -23.19 -14.89
CA VAL A 689 1.86 -24.13 -14.44
C VAL A 689 0.90 -24.40 -15.62
N PRO A 690 0.81 -25.63 -16.13
CA PRO A 690 -0.04 -25.93 -17.27
C PRO A 690 -1.53 -25.63 -16.95
N PRO A 691 -2.33 -25.09 -17.89
CA PRO A 691 -3.75 -24.80 -17.67
C PRO A 691 -4.55 -26.00 -17.17
N ALA A 692 -4.21 -27.21 -17.61
CA ALA A 692 -4.82 -28.45 -17.13
C ALA A 692 -4.58 -28.68 -15.64
N PHE A 693 -3.41 -28.31 -15.12
CA PHE A 693 -3.09 -28.43 -13.70
C PHE A 693 -3.88 -27.43 -12.85
N VAL A 694 -4.07 -26.22 -13.36
CA VAL A 694 -4.92 -25.22 -12.71
C VAL A 694 -6.38 -25.68 -12.67
N ALA A 695 -6.88 -26.21 -13.77
CA ALA A 695 -8.23 -26.77 -13.84
C ALA A 695 -8.43 -27.93 -12.85
N ALA A 696 -7.45 -28.83 -12.75
CA ALA A 696 -7.44 -29.89 -11.75
C ALA A 696 -7.45 -29.35 -10.32
N ALA A 697 -6.63 -28.34 -10.02
CA ALA A 697 -6.59 -27.70 -8.69
C ALA A 697 -7.92 -27.03 -8.34
N VAL A 698 -8.59 -26.37 -9.29
CA VAL A 698 -9.95 -25.80 -9.12
C VAL A 698 -10.97 -26.92 -8.84
N GLY A 699 -10.92 -28.01 -9.59
CA GLY A 699 -11.79 -29.17 -9.37
C GLY A 699 -11.59 -29.80 -8.00
N CYS A 700 -10.35 -30.00 -7.58
CA CYS A 700 -10.03 -30.53 -6.25
C CYS A 700 -10.46 -29.57 -5.12
N LEU A 701 -10.31 -28.27 -5.30
CA LEU A 701 -10.79 -27.26 -4.35
C LEU A 701 -12.32 -27.33 -4.20
N ALA A 702 -13.05 -27.41 -5.31
CA ALA A 702 -14.51 -27.55 -5.31
C ALA A 702 -14.95 -28.85 -4.61
N ALA A 703 -14.27 -29.97 -4.90
CA ALA A 703 -14.52 -31.25 -4.26
C ALA A 703 -14.24 -31.19 -2.74
N ALA A 704 -13.14 -30.55 -2.33
CA ALA A 704 -12.80 -30.36 -0.92
C ALA A 704 -13.87 -29.54 -0.16
N ILE A 705 -14.36 -28.46 -0.77
CA ILE A 705 -15.46 -27.65 -0.23
C ILE A 705 -16.74 -28.51 -0.09
N ALA A 706 -17.07 -29.29 -1.11
CA ALA A 706 -18.26 -30.17 -1.09
C ALA A 706 -18.16 -31.25 0.01
N ILE A 707 -16.97 -31.86 0.20
CA ILE A 707 -16.72 -32.84 1.26
C ILE A 707 -16.87 -32.22 2.64
N VAL A 708 -16.24 -31.05 2.89
CA VAL A 708 -16.40 -30.35 4.18
C VAL A 708 -17.86 -30.01 4.43
N TRP A 709 -18.57 -29.54 3.42
CA TRP A 709 -20.00 -29.23 3.53
C TRP A 709 -20.85 -30.45 3.85
N ALA A 710 -20.61 -31.58 3.19
CA ALA A 710 -21.34 -32.83 3.43
C ALA A 710 -20.99 -33.46 4.79
N ALA A 711 -19.70 -33.47 5.17
CA ALA A 711 -19.22 -34.04 6.43
C ALA A 711 -19.76 -33.31 7.65
N THR A 712 -20.04 -32.01 7.52
CA THR A 712 -20.50 -31.12 8.60
C THR A 712 -22.04 -30.89 8.57
N ARG A 713 -22.79 -31.56 7.68
CA ARG A 713 -24.27 -31.53 7.70
C ARG A 713 -24.78 -32.30 8.93
N ASP A 714 -25.68 -31.66 9.64
CA ASP A 714 -26.42 -32.29 10.73
C ASP A 714 -27.51 -33.22 10.12
N PRO A 715 -27.49 -34.56 10.34
CA PRO A 715 -28.47 -35.46 9.77
C PRO A 715 -29.91 -35.18 10.24
N GLY A 716 -30.06 -34.57 11.43
CA GLY A 716 -31.36 -34.22 12.03
C GLY A 716 -32.02 -32.99 11.45
N ALA A 717 -31.28 -32.07 10.82
CA ALA A 717 -31.85 -30.85 10.25
C ALA A 717 -32.59 -31.08 8.92
N ALA A 718 -32.42 -32.24 8.26
CA ALA A 718 -33.12 -32.61 7.03
C ALA A 718 -34.50 -33.25 7.30
N ALA A 719 -34.75 -33.75 8.49
CA ALA A 719 -36.01 -34.40 8.87
C ALA A 719 -37.07 -33.40 9.40
N ASN A 720 -36.68 -32.14 9.64
CA ASN A 720 -37.58 -31.08 10.17
C ASN A 720 -37.80 -29.92 9.18
N ARG A 721 -37.64 -30.15 7.87
CA ARG A 721 -38.06 -29.22 6.83
C ARG A 721 -39.26 -29.74 6.07
#